data_790e1a2cf331581a55845bab0987992c
#
_entry.id   790e1a2cf331581a55845bab0987992c
#
_cell.length_a   1.000
_cell.length_b   1.000
_cell.length_c   1.000
_cell.angle_alpha   90.00
_cell.angle_beta   90.00
_cell.angle_gamma   90.00
#
_symmetry.space_group_name_H-M   'P 1'
#
loop_
_entity.id
_entity.type
_entity.pdbx_description
1 polymer ?
#
loop_
_entity_poly.entity_id
_entity_poly.type
_entity_poly.pdbx_seq_one_letter_code
_entity_poly.pdbx_strand_id
1 'polypeptide(L)'
;MLFHRLSAVLGLASAAAAVTPGSQARQRMERQLESGTCGVFEPAPTVQAPRRNVWAQISPEDNLAVWNLLHDPETGLNLTEPGAATLTDNYVFWIDTLPANKTDVLPYLQSCARPAPPKYARAVIFSGGKDEPDSQEYMIGPLPVGPETVVEKLDYIYNGGDGGRVPYNARYFDSKRSAATEPLLVSIMSNISDITEDLLGGSYFGSGREGTTLSATSPTPVSYDGTQAFRNVMFRYPGSASYLTPLDFYVLLNCTGTDPSHYRLRGIVTNSRFFPSVAELRAAYDAGELSMEIEQTRNTDWAMLDYKPELGQRALEEKLAPQSLEIGGKRYRVDQEQRYVEYMGWSFYVAHSRTLGVMYYDIKYKGERILYELSLQEAAAQYAGFQPKAANTVYHDTYYSLGTTMGTLVEGFDVPFGSTLWNLTYHEGNTSVTNADSFAIFESDSGYPMSRHRFGGGGDYGFSYLGTVKGTALTTRSIATIGNYDYMFDYVFHVDGSIEIVCRASGYLQSSFFYPDQGRFGPRVQQGTQGSLHDHILTYKADFDILETSNSLEVSELVLVNQTQPWFPELGLFEQMEMSVSTMDTEQQFNWMPNNRAMYCIVNPNATNAWGEKRGYRIVPGKSNIHLTLEDSPFSRHQSAFAKSHLALTRQRDTEPFANSWANVNLPLKPQQDFLKFFDGDDVVDEDVVLWFNLGMHHFTRAEDIPVTLYTEAVSSIVFAPQNFNDRAEDGDILNRRWITYNSETNELEYDDYGVELAQCRVELTEPVLKINRNE
;
A
#
# COMPACT_ATOMS: atom_id res chain seq x y z
N MET A 1 -3.03 -10.79 60.51
CA MET A 1 -3.78 -11.02 61.77
C MET A 1 -5.24 -10.74 61.43
N LEU A 2 -6.20 -11.58 61.58
CA LEU A 2 -6.45 -12.87 62.21
C LEU A 2 -7.54 -13.61 61.41
N PHE A 3 -7.36 -14.87 61.26
CA PHE A 3 -8.40 -15.87 60.91
C PHE A 3 -9.61 -15.79 61.83
N HIS A 4 -10.83 -16.11 61.32
CA HIS A 4 -11.64 -17.12 62.01
C HIS A 4 -12.64 -17.82 61.07
N ARG A 5 -12.63 -19.10 61.17
CA ARG A 5 -13.56 -20.10 60.65
C ARG A 5 -14.93 -19.96 61.29
N LEU A 6 -15.97 -20.40 60.59
CA LEU A 6 -17.02 -21.22 61.25
C LEU A 6 -17.70 -22.18 60.27
N SER A 7 -18.03 -23.27 60.82
CA SER A 7 -18.38 -24.56 60.27
C SER A 7 -19.84 -24.70 59.86
N ALA A 8 -20.06 -25.67 59.02
CA ALA A 8 -21.24 -26.33 58.51
C ALA A 8 -22.42 -26.48 59.41
N VAL A 9 -23.63 -26.36 58.80
CA VAL A 9 -24.86 -27.16 59.20
C VAL A 9 -25.40 -27.76 57.89
N LEU A 10 -25.42 -29.09 57.85
CA LEU A 10 -26.12 -29.90 56.85
C LEU A 10 -27.66 -29.77 57.08
N GLY A 11 -28.34 -29.28 56.05
CA GLY A 11 -29.77 -29.40 55.85
C GLY A 11 -30.04 -30.06 54.52
N LEU A 12 -30.37 -31.37 54.53
CA LEU A 12 -30.86 -32.06 53.34
C LEU A 12 -32.28 -31.55 53.03
N ALA A 13 -32.35 -30.68 52.00
CA ALA A 13 -33.56 -30.42 51.25
C ALA A 13 -33.34 -30.86 49.85
N SER A 14 -34.21 -31.69 49.31
CA SER A 14 -34.20 -32.11 47.89
C SER A 14 -34.42 -30.91 47.02
N ALA A 15 -33.29 -30.38 46.52
CA ALA A 15 -33.28 -29.34 45.49
C ALA A 15 -33.39 -30.03 44.14
N ALA A 16 -34.45 -29.76 43.40
CA ALA A 16 -34.41 -29.80 41.96
C ALA A 16 -33.24 -28.92 41.54
N ALA A 17 -32.22 -29.51 40.93
CA ALA A 17 -31.03 -28.81 40.50
C ALA A 17 -31.43 -27.71 39.50
N ALA A 18 -31.50 -26.48 39.97
CA ALA A 18 -31.47 -25.32 39.11
C ALA A 18 -30.11 -25.33 38.40
N VAL A 19 -30.11 -25.72 37.13
CA VAL A 19 -28.94 -25.73 36.29
C VAL A 19 -28.50 -24.28 36.16
N THR A 20 -27.39 -23.93 36.81
CA THR A 20 -26.82 -22.60 36.68
C THR A 20 -26.61 -22.25 35.20
N PRO A 21 -26.82 -20.99 34.76
CA PRO A 21 -26.60 -20.60 33.34
C PRO A 21 -25.27 -21.04 32.77
N GLY A 22 -24.22 -21.11 33.57
CA GLY A 22 -22.92 -21.65 33.17
C GLY A 22 -22.90 -23.17 32.89
N SER A 23 -23.76 -23.95 33.57
CA SER A 23 -23.86 -25.40 33.31
C SER A 23 -24.71 -25.71 32.08
N GLN A 24 -25.69 -24.87 31.76
CA GLN A 24 -26.43 -24.99 30.49
C GLN A 24 -25.58 -24.59 29.29
N ALA A 25 -24.79 -23.53 29.38
CA ALA A 25 -23.84 -23.15 28.36
C ALA A 25 -22.79 -24.25 28.15
N ARG A 26 -22.26 -24.85 29.23
CA ARG A 26 -21.29 -25.94 29.15
C ARG A 26 -21.90 -27.24 28.62
N GLN A 27 -23.13 -27.60 28.99
CA GLN A 27 -23.85 -28.74 28.45
C GLN A 27 -24.27 -28.51 26.98
N ARG A 28 -24.61 -27.28 26.59
CA ARG A 28 -24.78 -26.91 25.19
C ARG A 28 -23.45 -27.08 24.44
N MET A 29 -22.34 -26.54 24.93
CA MET A 29 -21.01 -26.68 24.33
C MET A 29 -20.59 -28.16 24.21
N GLU A 30 -20.85 -29.01 25.19
CA GLU A 30 -20.51 -30.45 25.14
C GLU A 30 -21.39 -31.24 24.15
N ARG A 31 -22.68 -30.88 23.96
CA ARG A 31 -23.56 -31.47 22.91
C ARG A 31 -23.20 -30.99 21.49
N GLN A 32 -22.48 -29.90 21.37
CA GLN A 32 -22.17 -29.20 20.11
C GLN A 32 -20.89 -29.69 19.47
N LEU A 33 -20.00 -30.30 20.24
CA LEU A 33 -18.81 -30.96 19.76
C LEU A 33 -19.08 -32.27 18.97
N GLU A 34 -20.33 -32.73 18.91
CA GLU A 34 -20.77 -33.90 18.15
C GLU A 34 -21.40 -33.59 16.80
N SER A 35 -21.61 -32.33 16.43
CA SER A 35 -22.27 -31.92 15.19
C SER A 35 -21.32 -31.32 14.17
N GLY A 36 -21.17 -31.96 13.03
CA GLY A 36 -20.68 -31.45 11.74
C GLY A 36 -19.38 -30.62 11.71
N THR A 37 -18.85 -30.39 10.52
CA THR A 37 -17.76 -29.45 10.26
C THR A 37 -18.29 -28.02 10.22
N CYS A 38 -17.46 -27.06 10.68
CA CYS A 38 -17.78 -25.62 10.58
C CYS A 38 -17.70 -25.14 9.11
N GLY A 39 -18.45 -24.07 8.79
CA GLY A 39 -18.48 -23.46 7.48
C GLY A 39 -17.23 -22.65 7.08
N VAL A 40 -16.10 -22.78 7.81
CA VAL A 40 -14.87 -22.01 7.57
C VAL A 40 -14.39 -22.08 6.13
N PHE A 41 -14.43 -23.28 5.55
CA PHE A 41 -13.93 -23.54 4.19
C PHE A 41 -15.05 -23.54 3.13
N GLU A 42 -16.28 -23.19 3.49
CA GLU A 42 -17.32 -22.99 2.49
C GLU A 42 -16.99 -21.75 1.63
N PRO A 43 -17.24 -21.82 0.32
CA PRO A 43 -17.04 -20.67 -0.55
C PRO A 43 -17.98 -19.53 -0.16
N ALA A 44 -17.57 -18.28 -0.43
CA ALA A 44 -18.46 -17.15 -0.24
C ALA A 44 -19.70 -17.31 -1.12
N PRO A 45 -20.90 -17.01 -0.59
CA PRO A 45 -22.12 -16.99 -1.38
C PRO A 45 -21.97 -16.06 -2.59
N THR A 46 -22.57 -16.45 -3.71
CA THR A 46 -22.51 -15.65 -4.93
C THR A 46 -23.52 -14.51 -4.91
N VAL A 47 -23.18 -13.43 -5.58
CA VAL A 47 -24.07 -12.30 -5.92
C VAL A 47 -23.86 -11.97 -7.39
N GLN A 48 -24.85 -11.37 -8.03
CA GLN A 48 -24.67 -10.80 -9.35
C GLN A 48 -24.41 -9.30 -9.23
N ALA A 49 -23.29 -8.84 -9.76
CA ALA A 49 -22.97 -7.42 -9.81
C ALA A 49 -24.09 -6.64 -10.54
N PRO A 50 -24.51 -5.46 -10.05
CA PRO A 50 -25.56 -4.67 -10.69
C PRO A 50 -25.15 -4.17 -12.08
N ARG A 51 -23.84 -4.08 -12.35
CA ARG A 51 -23.25 -3.61 -13.60
C ARG A 51 -22.00 -4.42 -13.95
N ARG A 52 -21.64 -4.45 -15.23
CA ARG A 52 -20.33 -4.94 -15.67
C ARG A 52 -19.23 -4.06 -15.08
N ASN A 53 -18.16 -4.67 -14.60
CA ASN A 53 -16.97 -3.97 -14.11
C ASN A 53 -16.22 -3.33 -15.30
N VAL A 54 -16.34 -2.02 -15.45
CA VAL A 54 -15.70 -1.27 -16.53
C VAL A 54 -14.23 -0.96 -16.23
N TRP A 55 -13.82 -1.06 -14.98
CA TRP A 55 -12.45 -0.84 -14.51
C TRP A 55 -11.59 -2.11 -14.50
N ALA A 56 -12.21 -3.29 -14.75
CA ALA A 56 -11.48 -4.54 -14.78
C ALA A 56 -10.34 -4.48 -15.82
N GLN A 57 -9.25 -5.19 -15.53
CA GLN A 57 -8.12 -5.34 -16.45
C GLN A 57 -8.60 -5.82 -17.84
N ILE A 58 -7.93 -5.40 -18.91
CA ILE A 58 -8.19 -5.94 -20.25
C ILE A 58 -7.97 -7.45 -20.24
N SER A 59 -8.73 -8.17 -21.08
CA SER A 59 -8.60 -9.62 -21.15
C SER A 59 -7.28 -10.05 -21.82
N PRO A 60 -6.80 -11.28 -21.59
CA PRO A 60 -5.67 -11.82 -22.33
C PRO A 60 -5.85 -11.76 -23.85
N GLU A 61 -7.08 -11.97 -24.32
CA GLU A 61 -7.45 -11.90 -25.74
C GLU A 61 -7.34 -10.46 -26.27
N ASP A 62 -7.84 -9.48 -25.52
CA ASP A 62 -7.70 -8.06 -25.87
C ASP A 62 -6.23 -7.64 -25.86
N ASN A 63 -5.45 -8.08 -24.86
CA ASN A 63 -4.02 -7.78 -24.81
C ASN A 63 -3.27 -8.31 -26.05
N LEU A 64 -3.54 -9.55 -26.44
CA LEU A 64 -2.94 -10.13 -27.64
C LEU A 64 -3.39 -9.41 -28.92
N ALA A 65 -4.66 -9.01 -29.00
CA ALA A 65 -5.17 -8.26 -30.14
C ALA A 65 -4.52 -6.86 -30.22
N VAL A 66 -4.36 -6.16 -29.10
CA VAL A 66 -3.64 -4.88 -29.00
C VAL A 66 -2.18 -5.05 -29.41
N TRP A 67 -1.50 -6.09 -28.92
CA TRP A 67 -0.13 -6.40 -29.28
C TRP A 67 0.01 -6.57 -30.81
N ASN A 68 -0.86 -7.37 -31.45
CA ASN A 68 -0.83 -7.62 -32.87
C ASN A 68 -1.10 -6.32 -33.67
N LEU A 69 -2.06 -5.50 -33.23
CA LEU A 69 -2.33 -4.21 -33.85
C LEU A 69 -1.13 -3.27 -33.79
N LEU A 70 -0.46 -3.17 -32.63
CA LEU A 70 0.72 -2.32 -32.48
C LEU A 70 1.87 -2.76 -33.41
N HIS A 71 2.01 -4.05 -33.70
CA HIS A 71 3.02 -4.61 -34.60
C HIS A 71 2.59 -4.59 -36.07
N ASP A 72 1.36 -4.15 -36.40
CA ASP A 72 0.94 -3.98 -37.78
C ASP A 72 1.75 -2.87 -38.45
N PRO A 73 2.35 -3.12 -39.63
CA PRO A 73 3.11 -2.12 -40.37
C PRO A 73 2.32 -0.82 -40.68
N GLU A 74 0.99 -0.89 -40.79
CA GLU A 74 0.14 0.27 -41.07
C GLU A 74 0.17 1.30 -39.92
N THR A 75 0.53 0.91 -38.70
CA THR A 75 0.68 1.83 -37.56
C THR A 75 1.88 2.76 -37.69
N GLY A 76 2.86 2.40 -38.51
CA GLY A 76 4.12 3.14 -38.68
C GLY A 76 5.06 3.11 -37.46
N LEU A 77 4.76 2.32 -36.44
CA LEU A 77 5.57 2.23 -35.19
C LEU A 77 6.86 1.45 -35.40
N ASN A 78 6.94 0.58 -36.41
CA ASN A 78 8.10 -0.24 -36.77
C ASN A 78 8.68 -0.99 -35.56
N LEU A 79 7.83 -1.75 -34.88
CA LEU A 79 8.20 -2.45 -33.66
C LEU A 79 8.98 -3.74 -33.92
N THR A 80 9.97 -3.98 -33.12
CA THR A 80 10.75 -5.22 -33.06
C THR A 80 10.28 -6.04 -31.85
N GLU A 81 10.17 -7.35 -32.00
CA GLU A 81 9.88 -8.26 -30.88
C GLU A 81 10.87 -8.05 -29.73
N PRO A 82 10.42 -7.90 -28.48
CA PRO A 82 11.29 -7.55 -27.35
C PRO A 82 12.49 -8.50 -27.15
N GLY A 83 12.34 -9.78 -27.47
CA GLY A 83 13.43 -10.77 -27.38
C GLY A 83 14.58 -10.50 -28.35
N ALA A 84 14.30 -9.90 -29.50
CA ALA A 84 15.27 -9.58 -30.56
C ALA A 84 15.71 -8.13 -30.54
N ALA A 85 14.96 -7.24 -29.90
CA ALA A 85 15.22 -5.79 -29.91
C ALA A 85 16.51 -5.41 -29.19
N THR A 86 17.16 -4.39 -29.71
CA THR A 86 18.37 -3.71 -29.17
C THR A 86 18.03 -2.30 -28.70
N LEU A 87 19.03 -1.52 -28.28
CA LEU A 87 18.83 -0.11 -27.89
C LEU A 87 18.42 0.80 -29.06
N THR A 88 18.67 0.38 -30.30
CA THR A 88 18.37 1.14 -31.52
C THR A 88 17.08 0.71 -32.20
N ASP A 89 16.31 -0.17 -31.56
CA ASP A 89 15.03 -0.63 -32.06
C ASP A 89 13.87 0.01 -31.29
N ASN A 90 12.68 -0.03 -31.92
CA ASN A 90 11.43 0.31 -31.25
C ASN A 90 10.80 -0.97 -30.72
N TYR A 91 10.30 -0.97 -29.49
CA TYR A 91 9.60 -2.12 -28.92
C TYR A 91 8.61 -1.73 -27.82
N VAL A 92 7.59 -2.56 -27.63
CA VAL A 92 6.63 -2.41 -26.54
C VAL A 92 7.32 -2.76 -25.22
N PHE A 93 7.23 -1.86 -24.24
CA PHE A 93 7.72 -2.11 -22.88
C PHE A 93 6.66 -2.82 -22.04
N TRP A 94 5.44 -2.29 -21.98
CA TRP A 94 4.30 -2.94 -21.36
C TRP A 94 2.96 -2.42 -21.93
N ILE A 95 1.91 -3.21 -21.70
CA ILE A 95 0.51 -2.87 -21.97
C ILE A 95 -0.27 -2.98 -20.67
N ASP A 96 -1.22 -2.07 -20.42
CA ASP A 96 -2.10 -2.06 -19.26
C ASP A 96 -3.47 -1.51 -19.66
N THR A 97 -4.44 -1.56 -18.75
CA THR A 97 -5.73 -0.91 -18.94
C THR A 97 -5.60 0.60 -18.76
N LEU A 98 -6.19 1.39 -19.65
CA LEU A 98 -6.41 2.81 -19.41
C LEU A 98 -7.69 2.95 -18.59
N PRO A 99 -7.66 3.60 -17.40
CA PRO A 99 -8.88 3.85 -16.64
C PRO A 99 -9.93 4.59 -17.45
N ALA A 100 -11.19 4.16 -17.33
CA ALA A 100 -12.29 4.85 -17.97
C ALA A 100 -12.53 6.21 -17.28
N ASN A 101 -12.84 7.24 -18.06
CA ASN A 101 -13.17 8.56 -17.54
C ASN A 101 -14.41 8.52 -16.65
N LYS A 102 -14.37 9.18 -15.51
CA LYS A 102 -15.50 9.26 -14.56
C LYS A 102 -16.75 9.81 -15.24
N THR A 103 -16.58 10.83 -16.09
CA THR A 103 -17.67 11.45 -16.85
C THR A 103 -18.41 10.49 -17.77
N ASP A 104 -17.74 9.45 -18.29
CA ASP A 104 -18.36 8.42 -19.14
C ASP A 104 -18.99 7.30 -18.29
N VAL A 105 -18.42 7.01 -17.13
CA VAL A 105 -18.84 5.91 -16.25
C VAL A 105 -20.09 6.27 -15.45
N LEU A 106 -20.19 7.49 -14.90
CA LEU A 106 -21.32 7.87 -14.05
C LEU A 106 -22.70 7.69 -14.72
N PRO A 107 -22.92 8.13 -15.98
CA PRO A 107 -24.20 7.89 -16.65
C PRO A 107 -24.54 6.40 -16.83
N TYR A 108 -23.51 5.56 -17.04
CA TYR A 108 -23.67 4.11 -17.12
C TYR A 108 -24.10 3.52 -15.79
N LEU A 109 -23.51 3.93 -14.67
CA LEU A 109 -23.86 3.45 -13.33
C LEU A 109 -25.28 3.88 -12.93
N GLN A 110 -25.72 5.06 -13.33
CA GLN A 110 -27.00 5.64 -12.96
C GLN A 110 -28.19 5.08 -13.76
N SER A 111 -27.96 4.55 -14.97
CA SER A 111 -29.08 4.14 -15.86
C SER A 111 -28.81 2.82 -16.57
N CYS A 112 -29.75 1.87 -16.42
CA CYS A 112 -29.71 0.59 -17.14
C CYS A 112 -29.84 0.76 -18.68
N ALA A 113 -30.33 1.90 -19.15
CA ALA A 113 -30.48 2.19 -20.59
C ALA A 113 -29.15 2.67 -21.23
N ARG A 114 -28.12 3.02 -20.43
CA ARG A 114 -26.83 3.46 -20.95
C ARG A 114 -25.91 2.26 -21.16
N PRO A 115 -25.27 2.15 -22.34
CA PRO A 115 -24.24 1.14 -22.54
C PRO A 115 -23.03 1.39 -21.65
N ALA A 116 -22.23 0.36 -21.41
CA ALA A 116 -20.93 0.52 -20.76
C ALA A 116 -20.02 1.40 -21.63
N PRO A 117 -19.22 2.28 -21.02
CA PRO A 117 -18.21 3.03 -21.77
C PRO A 117 -17.25 2.09 -22.48
N PRO A 118 -16.69 2.51 -23.62
CA PRO A 118 -15.69 1.71 -24.32
C PRO A 118 -14.43 1.54 -23.45
N LYS A 119 -13.81 0.37 -23.55
CA LYS A 119 -12.56 0.07 -22.86
C LYS A 119 -11.37 0.42 -23.75
N TYR A 120 -10.31 0.94 -23.15
CA TYR A 120 -9.07 1.28 -23.81
C TYR A 120 -7.89 0.60 -23.12
N ALA A 121 -6.87 0.24 -23.91
CA ALA A 121 -5.55 -0.09 -23.42
C ALA A 121 -4.63 1.12 -23.46
N ARG A 122 -3.60 1.12 -22.63
CA ARG A 122 -2.44 2.01 -22.78
C ARG A 122 -1.18 1.17 -22.94
N ALA A 123 -0.27 1.62 -23.79
CA ALA A 123 0.98 0.93 -24.04
C ALA A 123 2.16 1.90 -23.99
N VAL A 124 3.26 1.50 -23.33
CA VAL A 124 4.52 2.23 -23.35
C VAL A 124 5.42 1.64 -24.44
N ILE A 125 5.88 2.48 -25.36
CA ILE A 125 6.78 2.11 -26.44
C ILE A 125 8.10 2.84 -26.29
N PHE A 126 9.20 2.10 -26.25
CA PHE A 126 10.55 2.64 -26.34
C PHE A 126 10.95 2.71 -27.81
N SER A 127 11.32 3.90 -28.27
CA SER A 127 11.60 4.19 -29.67
C SER A 127 13.06 4.57 -29.85
N GLY A 128 13.94 3.58 -29.75
CA GLY A 128 15.39 3.76 -29.94
C GLY A 128 15.80 3.93 -31.40
N GLY A 129 14.96 3.53 -32.36
CA GLY A 129 15.21 3.63 -33.81
C GLY A 129 14.83 4.96 -34.43
N LYS A 130 14.32 5.92 -33.66
CA LYS A 130 14.03 7.28 -34.14
C LYS A 130 15.32 8.13 -34.24
N ASP A 131 15.32 9.16 -35.08
CA ASP A 131 16.40 10.16 -35.14
C ASP A 131 16.57 10.85 -33.77
N GLU A 132 15.45 11.15 -33.09
CA GLU A 132 15.40 11.57 -31.70
C GLU A 132 14.75 10.47 -30.84
N PRO A 133 15.55 9.58 -30.24
CA PRO A 133 15.00 8.50 -29.45
C PRO A 133 14.18 9.00 -28.25
N ASP A 134 13.04 8.34 -28.00
CA ASP A 134 12.14 8.66 -26.91
C ASP A 134 11.46 7.41 -26.32
N SER A 135 10.61 7.63 -25.32
CA SER A 135 9.58 6.73 -24.87
C SER A 135 8.26 7.48 -24.90
N GLN A 136 7.22 6.83 -25.44
CA GLN A 136 5.89 7.44 -25.56
C GLN A 136 4.83 6.45 -25.11
N GLU A 137 3.82 6.95 -24.41
CA GLU A 137 2.60 6.20 -24.16
C GLU A 137 1.58 6.38 -25.29
N TYR A 138 0.87 5.30 -25.57
CA TYR A 138 -0.20 5.27 -26.57
C TYR A 138 -1.50 4.77 -25.93
N MET A 139 -2.61 5.36 -26.33
CA MET A 139 -3.96 4.89 -26.10
C MET A 139 -4.42 4.04 -27.28
N ILE A 140 -4.96 2.87 -27.00
CA ILE A 140 -5.45 1.92 -28.01
C ILE A 140 -6.90 1.55 -27.69
N GLY A 141 -7.79 1.86 -28.60
CA GLY A 141 -9.21 1.54 -28.44
C GLY A 141 -10.12 2.26 -29.43
N PRO A 142 -11.44 2.06 -29.33
CA PRO A 142 -12.15 1.20 -28.37
C PRO A 142 -11.82 -0.29 -28.54
N LEU A 143 -11.93 -1.05 -27.44
CA LEU A 143 -11.79 -2.50 -27.44
C LEU A 143 -13.17 -3.19 -27.44
N PRO A 144 -13.28 -4.43 -27.98
CA PRO A 144 -12.21 -5.23 -28.61
C PRO A 144 -11.69 -4.60 -29.92
N VAL A 145 -10.45 -4.95 -30.30
CA VAL A 145 -9.82 -4.43 -31.53
C VAL A 145 -10.72 -4.71 -32.75
N GLY A 146 -10.99 -3.65 -33.51
CA GLY A 146 -11.88 -3.66 -34.69
C GLY A 146 -11.66 -2.45 -35.59
N PRO A 147 -12.53 -2.24 -36.61
CA PRO A 147 -12.37 -1.15 -37.59
C PRO A 147 -12.37 0.27 -37.01
N GLU A 148 -12.94 0.46 -35.83
CA GLU A 148 -13.01 1.75 -35.14
C GLU A 148 -11.84 1.96 -34.14
N THR A 149 -11.00 0.93 -33.95
CA THR A 149 -9.88 1.00 -33.00
C THR A 149 -8.77 1.87 -33.58
N VAL A 150 -8.35 2.86 -32.80
CA VAL A 150 -7.25 3.76 -33.13
C VAL A 150 -6.06 3.54 -32.19
N VAL A 151 -4.89 3.92 -32.66
CA VAL A 151 -3.63 3.97 -31.89
C VAL A 151 -3.19 5.42 -31.86
N GLU A 152 -3.36 6.08 -30.75
CA GLU A 152 -3.08 7.50 -30.58
C GLU A 152 -2.10 7.71 -29.41
N LYS A 153 -1.33 8.81 -29.48
CA LYS A 153 -0.49 9.19 -28.34
C LYS A 153 -1.38 9.53 -27.15
N LEU A 154 -1.01 8.97 -25.98
CA LEU A 154 -1.66 9.30 -24.72
C LEU A 154 -0.92 10.50 -24.12
N ASP A 155 -1.47 11.68 -24.27
CA ASP A 155 -0.86 12.93 -23.82
C ASP A 155 -1.76 13.74 -22.88
N TYR A 156 -3.07 13.62 -23.00
CA TYR A 156 -4.04 14.46 -22.30
C TYR A 156 -4.03 14.28 -20.76
N ILE A 157 -3.52 13.16 -20.27
CA ILE A 157 -3.40 12.87 -18.82
C ILE A 157 -2.09 13.39 -18.21
N TYR A 158 -1.20 13.97 -19.01
CA TYR A 158 0.11 14.45 -18.58
C TYR A 158 0.22 15.96 -18.69
N ASN A 159 0.66 16.61 -17.62
CA ASN A 159 0.74 18.07 -17.52
C ASN A 159 2.18 18.59 -17.45
N GLY A 160 3.19 17.72 -17.40
CA GLY A 160 4.58 18.03 -17.09
C GLY A 160 5.45 18.47 -18.26
N GLY A 161 4.99 18.62 -19.47
CA GLY A 161 5.86 19.10 -20.54
C GLY A 161 5.55 18.57 -21.93
N ASP A 162 6.24 17.58 -22.48
CA ASP A 162 6.23 17.22 -23.89
C ASP A 162 5.10 16.23 -24.29
N GLY A 163 3.86 16.43 -23.83
CA GLY A 163 2.69 15.63 -24.27
C GLY A 163 2.86 14.13 -24.03
N GLY A 164 3.16 13.72 -22.80
CA GLY A 164 3.34 12.31 -22.44
C GLY A 164 4.64 11.69 -22.96
N ARG A 165 5.49 12.43 -23.67
CA ARG A 165 6.80 12.00 -24.15
C ARG A 165 7.80 11.95 -23.00
N VAL A 166 8.51 10.84 -22.86
CA VAL A 166 9.63 10.68 -21.93
C VAL A 166 10.94 10.65 -22.70
N PRO A 167 11.94 11.50 -22.37
CA PRO A 167 13.25 11.43 -22.98
C PRO A 167 13.86 10.02 -22.87
N TYR A 168 14.48 9.52 -23.94
CA TYR A 168 15.00 8.14 -23.99
C TYR A 168 15.95 7.79 -22.84
N ASN A 169 16.72 8.75 -22.37
CA ASN A 169 17.66 8.56 -21.27
C ASN A 169 16.96 8.38 -19.91
N ALA A 170 15.73 8.89 -19.75
CA ALA A 170 14.94 8.78 -18.54
C ALA A 170 14.01 7.55 -18.52
N ARG A 171 13.98 6.76 -19.62
CA ARG A 171 13.14 5.55 -19.66
C ARG A 171 13.58 4.52 -18.62
N TYR A 172 12.78 3.51 -18.41
CA TYR A 172 13.09 2.39 -17.53
C TYR A 172 14.46 1.78 -17.85
N PHE A 173 15.21 1.42 -16.81
CA PHE A 173 16.52 0.77 -16.95
C PHE A 173 16.30 -0.74 -17.15
N ASP A 174 15.95 -1.11 -18.37
CA ASP A 174 15.59 -2.46 -18.74
C ASP A 174 16.81 -3.39 -18.94
N SER A 175 16.53 -4.66 -19.24
CA SER A 175 17.55 -5.68 -19.49
C SER A 175 18.47 -5.34 -20.65
N LYS A 176 17.98 -4.64 -21.68
CA LYS A 176 18.76 -4.24 -22.87
C LYS A 176 19.79 -3.18 -22.51
N ARG A 177 19.40 -2.16 -21.75
CA ARG A 177 20.33 -1.16 -21.22
C ARG A 177 21.32 -1.78 -20.24
N SER A 178 20.87 -2.70 -19.40
CA SER A 178 21.75 -3.47 -18.52
C SER A 178 22.80 -4.24 -19.30
N ALA A 179 22.38 -5.02 -20.30
CA ALA A 179 23.28 -5.78 -21.16
C ALA A 179 24.28 -4.89 -21.94
N ALA A 180 23.84 -3.71 -22.38
CA ALA A 180 24.70 -2.74 -23.08
C ALA A 180 25.73 -2.06 -22.16
N THR A 181 25.44 -1.90 -20.86
CA THR A 181 26.39 -1.30 -19.90
C THR A 181 27.35 -2.31 -19.28
N GLU A 182 26.99 -3.58 -19.29
CA GLU A 182 27.74 -4.67 -18.64
C GLU A 182 29.19 -4.81 -19.16
N PRO A 183 29.49 -4.76 -20.47
CA PRO A 183 30.88 -4.84 -20.98
C PRO A 183 31.81 -3.76 -20.43
N LEU A 184 31.29 -2.52 -20.30
CA LEU A 184 32.07 -1.42 -19.72
C LEU A 184 32.34 -1.68 -18.21
N LEU A 185 31.32 -2.08 -17.45
CA LEU A 185 31.45 -2.39 -16.04
C LEU A 185 32.47 -3.52 -15.82
N VAL A 186 32.38 -4.61 -16.59
CA VAL A 186 33.31 -5.74 -16.54
C VAL A 186 34.72 -5.31 -16.87
N SER A 187 34.92 -4.48 -17.90
CA SER A 187 36.24 -3.96 -18.27
C SER A 187 36.86 -3.16 -17.12
N ILE A 188 36.10 -2.28 -16.47
CA ILE A 188 36.57 -1.48 -15.34
C ILE A 188 36.94 -2.40 -14.17
N MET A 189 36.03 -3.27 -13.76
CA MET A 189 36.20 -4.12 -12.58
C MET A 189 37.31 -5.17 -12.74
N SER A 190 37.47 -5.71 -13.95
CA SER A 190 38.60 -6.62 -14.25
C SER A 190 39.97 -5.93 -14.14
N ASN A 191 40.02 -4.64 -14.48
CA ASN A 191 41.24 -3.84 -14.43
C ASN A 191 41.70 -3.46 -13.01
N ILE A 192 40.80 -3.58 -12.04
CA ILE A 192 41.01 -3.27 -10.63
C ILE A 192 40.68 -4.47 -9.73
N SER A 193 40.66 -5.68 -10.28
CA SER A 193 40.27 -6.88 -9.53
C SER A 193 41.20 -7.17 -8.35
N ASP A 194 42.50 -6.87 -8.49
CA ASP A 194 43.48 -6.92 -7.40
C ASP A 194 43.12 -5.97 -6.24
N ILE A 195 42.71 -4.75 -6.56
CA ILE A 195 42.27 -3.77 -5.55
C ILE A 195 40.99 -4.24 -4.85
N THR A 196 40.01 -4.71 -5.63
CA THR A 196 38.72 -5.16 -5.02
C THR A 196 38.88 -6.46 -4.25
N GLU A 197 39.78 -7.36 -4.65
CA GLU A 197 40.10 -8.57 -3.90
C GLU A 197 40.75 -8.22 -2.55
N ASP A 198 41.68 -7.27 -2.53
CA ASP A 198 42.36 -6.82 -1.32
C ASP A 198 41.42 -6.04 -0.38
N LEU A 199 40.71 -5.04 -0.90
CA LEU A 199 39.85 -4.17 -0.09
C LEU A 199 38.52 -4.81 0.30
N LEU A 200 37.90 -5.57 -0.63
CA LEU A 200 36.56 -6.11 -0.44
C LEU A 200 36.54 -7.64 -0.32
N GLY A 201 37.71 -8.28 -0.50
CA GLY A 201 37.84 -9.74 -0.56
C GLY A 201 37.06 -10.37 -1.73
N GLY A 202 36.79 -9.66 -2.80
CA GLY A 202 36.02 -10.20 -3.93
C GLY A 202 36.16 -9.42 -5.23
N SER A 203 35.75 -10.07 -6.30
CA SER A 203 35.91 -9.59 -7.65
C SER A 203 34.60 -9.67 -8.46
N TYR A 204 34.49 -8.86 -9.50
CA TYR A 204 33.36 -8.86 -10.41
C TYR A 204 33.81 -8.94 -11.86
N PHE A 205 33.52 -10.05 -12.52
CA PHE A 205 33.82 -10.32 -13.94
C PHE A 205 32.55 -10.42 -14.80
N GLY A 206 31.41 -10.02 -14.28
CA GLY A 206 30.10 -10.11 -14.89
C GLY A 206 29.15 -11.03 -14.11
N SER A 207 27.86 -10.73 -14.18
CA SER A 207 26.84 -11.51 -13.50
C SER A 207 26.84 -12.99 -13.94
N GLY A 208 26.94 -13.91 -12.98
CA GLY A 208 26.96 -15.36 -13.22
C GLY A 208 28.24 -15.87 -13.90
N ARG A 209 29.30 -15.08 -14.06
CA ARG A 209 30.56 -15.52 -14.64
C ARG A 209 31.49 -16.09 -13.59
N GLU A 210 32.32 -17.04 -14.03
CA GLU A 210 33.35 -17.66 -13.20
C GLU A 210 34.28 -16.59 -12.59
N GLY A 211 34.65 -16.73 -11.33
CA GLY A 211 35.47 -15.78 -10.57
C GLY A 211 34.71 -14.57 -10.03
N THR A 212 33.44 -14.37 -10.37
CA THR A 212 32.62 -13.32 -9.79
C THR A 212 32.14 -13.74 -8.39
N THR A 213 32.54 -12.96 -7.39
CA THR A 213 32.18 -13.17 -5.97
C THR A 213 31.44 -11.98 -5.37
N LEU A 214 31.21 -10.93 -6.15
CA LEU A 214 30.43 -9.74 -5.79
C LEU A 214 29.14 -9.67 -6.61
N SER A 215 28.09 -9.12 -6.02
CA SER A 215 26.83 -8.80 -6.70
C SER A 215 26.77 -7.31 -6.97
N ALA A 216 26.32 -6.93 -8.18
CA ALA A 216 26.19 -5.55 -8.63
C ALA A 216 24.71 -5.18 -8.82
N THR A 217 24.32 -4.00 -8.36
CA THR A 217 22.97 -3.45 -8.54
C THR A 217 23.05 -1.93 -8.66
N SER A 218 21.92 -1.26 -8.94
CA SER A 218 21.90 0.20 -9.07
C SER A 218 20.58 0.74 -8.54
N PRO A 219 20.59 1.86 -7.78
CA PRO A 219 19.39 2.56 -7.35
C PRO A 219 18.84 3.45 -8.47
N THR A 220 17.64 3.98 -8.26
CA THR A 220 17.08 5.11 -9.02
C THR A 220 17.40 6.44 -8.31
N PRO A 221 17.39 7.58 -9.01
CA PRO A 221 17.10 7.78 -10.44
C PRO A 221 18.27 7.39 -11.36
N VAL A 222 17.95 7.12 -12.63
CA VAL A 222 18.96 6.88 -13.69
C VAL A 222 19.13 8.07 -14.64
N SER A 223 18.43 9.15 -14.40
CA SER A 223 18.52 10.44 -15.07
C SER A 223 17.99 11.53 -14.13
N TYR A 224 18.22 12.81 -14.45
CA TYR A 224 17.66 13.93 -13.70
C TYR A 224 16.65 14.76 -14.50
N ASP A 225 16.90 14.89 -15.80
CA ASP A 225 16.10 15.72 -16.71
C ASP A 225 15.94 15.10 -18.10
N GLY A 226 16.38 13.86 -18.28
CA GLY A 226 16.34 13.15 -19.55
C GLY A 226 17.46 13.49 -20.51
N THR A 227 18.33 14.46 -20.22
CA THR A 227 19.46 14.81 -21.11
C THR A 227 20.57 13.77 -21.06
N GLN A 228 20.79 13.17 -19.89
CA GLN A 228 21.79 12.13 -19.67
C GLN A 228 21.17 10.92 -18.97
N ALA A 229 21.75 9.76 -19.25
CA ALA A 229 21.52 8.56 -18.48
C ALA A 229 22.79 8.16 -17.73
N PHE A 230 22.61 7.72 -16.48
CA PHE A 230 23.70 7.23 -15.65
C PHE A 230 23.29 5.97 -14.90
N ARG A 231 24.30 5.23 -14.48
CA ARG A 231 24.14 4.05 -13.62
C ARG A 231 25.11 4.16 -12.45
N ASN A 232 24.59 4.27 -11.23
CA ASN A 232 25.38 4.26 -10.01
C ASN A 232 25.44 2.82 -9.50
N VAL A 233 26.45 2.08 -9.96
CA VAL A 233 26.60 0.66 -9.57
C VAL A 233 27.12 0.57 -8.15
N MET A 234 26.43 -0.17 -7.31
CA MET A 234 26.82 -0.52 -5.95
C MET A 234 27.08 -2.01 -5.83
N PHE A 235 28.02 -2.38 -4.99
CA PHE A 235 28.40 -3.76 -4.78
C PHE A 235 28.01 -4.25 -3.37
N ARG A 236 27.77 -5.54 -3.27
CA ARG A 236 27.41 -6.25 -2.05
C ARG A 236 27.80 -7.71 -2.17
N TYR A 237 27.88 -8.40 -1.04
CA TYR A 237 28.03 -9.84 -1.12
C TYR A 237 26.74 -10.48 -1.63
N PRO A 238 26.84 -11.51 -2.51
CA PRO A 238 25.68 -12.21 -3.01
C PRO A 238 25.02 -13.04 -1.90
N GLY A 239 23.73 -13.28 -2.05
CA GLY A 239 22.93 -14.08 -1.13
C GLY A 239 21.52 -13.54 -1.01
N SER A 240 20.65 -14.29 -0.34
CA SER A 240 19.24 -13.94 -0.14
C SER A 240 19.07 -12.64 0.64
N ALA A 241 19.94 -12.35 1.59
CA ALA A 241 19.95 -11.12 2.40
C ALA A 241 20.98 -10.07 1.93
N SER A 242 21.29 -10.03 0.63
CA SER A 242 22.31 -9.14 0.06
C SER A 242 22.06 -7.64 0.31
N TYR A 243 20.83 -7.24 0.60
CA TYR A 243 20.52 -5.87 1.02
C TYR A 243 21.19 -5.47 2.32
N LEU A 244 21.49 -6.44 3.20
CA LEU A 244 22.13 -6.24 4.50
C LEU A 244 23.66 -6.38 4.48
N THR A 245 24.25 -6.64 3.31
CA THR A 245 25.72 -6.79 3.15
C THR A 245 26.29 -5.78 2.13
N PRO A 246 25.98 -4.48 2.25
CA PRO A 246 26.53 -3.47 1.35
C PRO A 246 28.03 -3.35 1.51
N LEU A 247 28.69 -3.00 0.41
CA LEU A 247 30.15 -2.73 0.38
C LEU A 247 30.38 -1.26 0.06
N ASP A 248 31.49 -0.73 0.53
CA ASP A 248 31.92 0.64 0.26
C ASP A 248 32.64 0.73 -1.09
N PHE A 249 31.97 0.38 -2.17
CA PHE A 249 32.52 0.49 -3.50
C PHE A 249 31.43 0.78 -4.52
N TYR A 250 31.60 1.86 -5.29
CA TYR A 250 30.62 2.33 -6.25
C TYR A 250 31.31 2.66 -7.56
N VAL A 251 30.76 2.19 -8.69
CA VAL A 251 31.20 2.56 -10.04
C VAL A 251 30.10 3.39 -10.68
N LEU A 252 30.42 4.63 -11.01
CA LEU A 252 29.49 5.60 -11.61
C LEU A 252 29.71 5.62 -13.12
N LEU A 253 28.68 5.26 -13.89
CA LEU A 253 28.73 5.17 -15.35
C LEU A 253 27.84 6.23 -15.98
N ASN A 254 28.29 6.79 -17.11
CA ASN A 254 27.44 7.50 -18.06
C ASN A 254 27.07 6.51 -19.17
N CYS A 255 25.76 6.30 -19.36
CA CYS A 255 25.20 5.40 -20.38
C CYS A 255 24.15 6.11 -21.25
N THR A 256 24.44 7.36 -21.59
CA THR A 256 23.59 8.22 -22.40
C THR A 256 23.51 7.74 -23.84
N GLY A 257 22.28 7.73 -24.39
CA GLY A 257 21.99 7.42 -25.79
C GLY A 257 21.82 5.93 -26.05
N THR A 258 21.79 5.59 -27.35
CA THR A 258 21.54 4.23 -27.86
C THR A 258 22.83 3.51 -28.30
N ASP A 259 23.96 4.21 -28.38
CA ASP A 259 25.26 3.64 -28.81
C ASP A 259 26.16 3.37 -27.59
N PRO A 260 26.38 2.09 -27.21
CA PRO A 260 27.25 1.73 -26.11
C PRO A 260 28.72 2.14 -26.26
N SER A 261 29.19 2.42 -27.46
CA SER A 261 30.56 2.87 -27.68
C SER A 261 30.86 4.26 -27.05
N HIS A 262 29.83 5.02 -26.79
CA HIS A 262 29.90 6.32 -26.11
C HIS A 262 29.79 6.21 -24.57
N TYR A 263 29.54 5.02 -24.03
CA TYR A 263 29.45 4.84 -22.59
C TYR A 263 30.83 4.98 -21.94
N ARG A 264 30.87 5.59 -20.77
CA ARG A 264 32.10 5.88 -20.06
C ARG A 264 31.99 5.86 -18.55
N LEU A 265 33.12 5.64 -17.90
CA LEU A 265 33.27 5.85 -16.46
C LEU A 265 33.07 7.34 -16.15
N ARG A 266 32.26 7.64 -15.12
CA ARG A 266 32.17 8.96 -14.49
C ARG A 266 33.13 9.08 -13.31
N GLY A 267 33.35 7.98 -12.60
CA GLY A 267 34.23 7.89 -11.47
C GLY A 267 33.93 6.68 -10.59
N ILE A 268 34.74 6.50 -9.57
CA ILE A 268 34.63 5.46 -8.57
C ILE A 268 34.54 6.14 -7.19
N VAL A 269 33.71 5.62 -6.30
CA VAL A 269 33.61 6.08 -4.91
C VAL A 269 33.94 4.92 -3.98
N THR A 270 34.87 5.14 -3.10
CA THR A 270 35.23 4.24 -1.98
C THR A 270 35.95 5.06 -0.91
N ASN A 271 35.96 4.61 0.33
CA ASN A 271 36.53 5.33 1.46
C ASN A 271 36.01 6.79 1.60
N SER A 272 34.73 7.02 1.27
CA SER A 272 34.12 8.37 1.23
C SER A 272 34.84 9.34 0.28
N ARG A 273 35.64 8.84 -0.67
CA ARG A 273 36.42 9.60 -1.66
C ARG A 273 35.90 9.32 -3.08
N PHE A 274 35.94 10.34 -3.90
CA PHE A 274 35.62 10.25 -5.34
C PHE A 274 36.90 10.21 -6.15
N PHE A 275 37.04 9.23 -7.05
CA PHE A 275 38.13 9.05 -7.98
C PHE A 275 37.60 9.19 -9.41
N PRO A 276 37.97 10.24 -10.16
CA PRO A 276 37.47 10.47 -11.53
C PRO A 276 37.95 9.43 -12.53
N SER A 277 38.99 8.66 -12.24
CA SER A 277 39.54 7.63 -13.12
C SER A 277 40.07 6.42 -12.35
N VAL A 278 40.22 5.29 -13.06
CA VAL A 278 40.87 4.09 -12.57
C VAL A 278 42.34 4.37 -12.19
N ALA A 279 43.01 5.25 -12.94
CA ALA A 279 44.42 5.61 -12.68
C ALA A 279 44.59 6.33 -11.33
N GLU A 280 43.68 7.23 -11.00
CA GLU A 280 43.71 7.94 -9.71
C GLU A 280 43.38 7.02 -8.51
N LEU A 281 42.39 6.10 -8.69
CA LEU A 281 42.12 5.07 -7.69
C LEU A 281 43.36 4.22 -7.45
N ARG A 282 44.02 3.75 -8.51
CA ARG A 282 45.24 2.92 -8.43
C ARG A 282 46.40 3.67 -7.78
N ALA A 283 46.59 4.93 -8.12
CA ALA A 283 47.64 5.75 -7.50
C ALA A 283 47.42 5.90 -5.98
N ALA A 284 46.19 6.10 -5.53
CA ALA A 284 45.85 6.17 -4.13
C ALA A 284 46.02 4.82 -3.40
N TYR A 285 45.68 3.71 -4.10
CA TYR A 285 45.88 2.35 -3.57
C TYR A 285 47.38 2.04 -3.43
N ASP A 286 48.20 2.28 -4.48
CA ASP A 286 49.62 2.05 -4.48
C ASP A 286 50.38 2.91 -3.44
N ALA A 287 49.82 4.08 -3.12
CA ALA A 287 50.34 4.97 -2.04
C ALA A 287 49.91 4.50 -0.63
N GLY A 288 49.11 3.45 -0.51
CA GLY A 288 48.60 2.95 0.77
C GLY A 288 47.60 3.88 1.46
N GLU A 289 46.90 4.72 0.66
CA GLU A 289 45.92 5.70 1.15
C GLU A 289 44.51 5.11 1.29
N LEU A 290 44.29 3.88 0.81
CA LEU A 290 43.01 3.18 0.88
C LEU A 290 43.09 2.04 1.88
N SER A 291 42.19 2.00 2.81
CA SER A 291 42.08 0.91 3.79
C SER A 291 40.64 0.67 4.17
N MET A 292 40.27 -0.58 4.40
CA MET A 292 38.99 -0.94 4.99
C MET A 292 39.16 -1.11 6.49
N GLU A 293 38.91 -0.05 7.26
CA GLU A 293 39.00 -0.11 8.73
C GLU A 293 37.92 -1.02 9.34
N ILE A 294 36.82 -1.19 8.64
CA ILE A 294 35.70 -2.04 9.04
C ILE A 294 35.47 -3.07 7.94
N GLU A 295 35.52 -4.32 8.32
CA GLU A 295 35.23 -5.44 7.44
C GLU A 295 33.74 -5.76 7.42
N GLN A 296 33.16 -5.95 6.23
CA GLN A 296 31.81 -6.47 6.07
C GLN A 296 31.81 -7.99 6.22
N THR A 297 30.85 -8.53 6.98
CA THR A 297 30.70 -9.98 7.12
C THR A 297 30.15 -10.62 5.86
N ARG A 298 30.72 -11.78 5.49
CA ARG A 298 30.21 -12.65 4.43
C ARG A 298 29.18 -13.66 4.92
N ASN A 299 29.21 -13.98 6.23
CA ASN A 299 28.20 -14.81 6.83
C ASN A 299 26.88 -14.04 6.89
N THR A 300 25.82 -14.57 6.29
CA THR A 300 24.47 -13.99 6.23
C THR A 300 23.46 -14.77 7.07
N ASP A 301 23.88 -15.76 7.86
CA ASP A 301 22.97 -16.56 8.70
C ASP A 301 22.18 -15.69 9.70
N TRP A 302 22.80 -14.62 10.21
CA TRP A 302 22.16 -13.64 11.08
C TRP A 302 21.04 -12.84 10.40
N ALA A 303 21.03 -12.80 9.08
CA ALA A 303 20.11 -12.01 8.26
C ALA A 303 18.96 -12.86 7.66
N MET A 304 18.86 -14.12 8.05
CA MET A 304 17.83 -15.04 7.57
C MET A 304 16.64 -15.08 8.55
N LEU A 305 15.43 -15.15 8.01
CA LEU A 305 14.17 -15.21 8.77
C LEU A 305 13.80 -16.65 9.19
N ASP A 306 14.75 -17.54 9.28
CA ASP A 306 14.55 -18.90 9.76
C ASP A 306 14.58 -18.98 11.29
N TYR A 307 14.03 -20.06 11.85
CA TYR A 307 14.03 -20.29 13.29
C TYR A 307 15.47 -20.45 13.81
N LYS A 308 15.79 -19.73 14.90
CA LYS A 308 17.11 -19.70 15.55
C LYS A 308 17.04 -20.38 16.92
N PRO A 309 17.26 -21.70 17.01
CA PRO A 309 17.14 -22.43 18.28
C PRO A 309 18.12 -21.97 19.35
N GLU A 310 19.26 -21.39 18.97
CA GLU A 310 20.27 -20.83 19.90
C GLU A 310 19.75 -19.61 20.69
N LEU A 311 18.71 -18.94 20.23
CA LEU A 311 18.06 -17.84 20.95
C LEU A 311 17.15 -18.34 22.09
N GLY A 312 16.91 -19.64 22.15
CA GLY A 312 16.05 -20.28 23.13
C GLY A 312 14.55 -20.20 22.76
N GLN A 313 13.79 -21.11 23.35
CA GLN A 313 12.34 -21.20 23.16
C GLN A 313 11.62 -20.48 24.30
N ARG A 314 10.58 -19.74 23.99
CA ARG A 314 9.66 -19.17 24.99
C ARG A 314 8.82 -20.27 25.62
N ALA A 315 8.40 -20.07 26.87
CA ALA A 315 7.48 -21.01 27.53
C ALA A 315 6.14 -21.05 26.76
N LEU A 316 5.64 -22.27 26.49
CA LEU A 316 4.39 -22.56 25.79
C LEU A 316 4.39 -22.25 24.29
N GLU A 317 5.53 -21.93 23.69
CA GLU A 317 5.64 -21.64 22.25
C GLU A 317 5.36 -22.86 21.36
N GLU A 318 5.39 -24.07 21.92
CA GLU A 318 5.01 -25.30 21.26
C GLU A 318 3.51 -25.43 20.99
N LYS A 319 2.69 -24.51 21.52
CA LYS A 319 1.24 -24.49 21.29
C LYS A 319 0.91 -23.71 20.05
N LEU A 320 -0.09 -24.21 19.29
CA LEU A 320 -0.62 -23.46 18.16
C LEU A 320 -1.08 -22.06 18.63
N ALA A 321 -0.64 -21.03 17.92
CA ALA A 321 -1.09 -19.66 18.14
C ALA A 321 -2.58 -19.50 17.85
N PRO A 322 -3.28 -18.52 18.46
CA PRO A 322 -4.68 -18.25 18.16
C PRO A 322 -4.91 -18.02 16.65
N GLN A 323 -6.00 -18.58 16.14
CA GLN A 323 -6.39 -18.44 14.73
C GLN A 323 -7.71 -17.64 14.63
N SER A 324 -7.79 -16.77 13.62
CA SER A 324 -9.03 -16.10 13.25
C SER A 324 -9.80 -16.98 12.26
N LEU A 325 -11.08 -17.25 12.52
CA LEU A 325 -11.89 -18.18 11.72
C LEU A 325 -13.32 -17.68 11.57
N GLU A 326 -13.87 -17.77 10.37
CA GLU A 326 -15.28 -17.48 10.06
C GLU A 326 -16.13 -18.74 10.30
N ILE A 327 -16.26 -19.16 11.56
CA ILE A 327 -16.83 -20.46 11.96
C ILE A 327 -18.27 -20.67 11.52
N GLY A 328 -19.06 -19.61 11.39
CA GLY A 328 -20.45 -19.62 10.89
C GLY A 328 -20.57 -19.54 9.36
N GLY A 329 -19.45 -19.60 8.63
CA GLY A 329 -19.40 -19.34 7.20
C GLY A 329 -19.30 -17.85 6.85
N LYS A 330 -19.18 -17.55 5.58
CA LYS A 330 -18.96 -16.20 5.05
C LYS A 330 -20.22 -15.34 5.20
N ARG A 331 -20.09 -14.12 5.74
CA ARG A 331 -21.16 -13.13 5.83
C ARG A 331 -21.06 -12.04 4.76
N TYR A 332 -20.23 -12.25 3.76
CA TYR A 332 -20.11 -11.43 2.54
C TYR A 332 -20.43 -12.27 1.31
N ARG A 333 -20.74 -11.61 0.21
CA ARG A 333 -21.07 -12.21 -1.10
C ARG A 333 -20.14 -11.66 -2.16
N VAL A 334 -19.84 -12.47 -3.16
CA VAL A 334 -18.94 -12.07 -4.25
C VAL A 334 -19.50 -12.43 -5.64
N ASP A 335 -19.23 -11.55 -6.61
CA ASP A 335 -19.26 -11.88 -8.03
C ASP A 335 -17.80 -11.97 -8.49
N GLN A 336 -17.31 -13.20 -8.64
CA GLN A 336 -15.90 -13.42 -8.98
C GLN A 336 -15.55 -12.93 -10.40
N GLU A 337 -16.49 -13.03 -11.34
CA GLU A 337 -16.27 -12.59 -12.72
C GLU A 337 -16.17 -11.06 -12.81
N GLN A 338 -17.11 -10.38 -12.14
CA GLN A 338 -17.14 -8.92 -12.13
C GLN A 338 -16.29 -8.30 -11.03
N ARG A 339 -15.60 -9.10 -10.21
CA ARG A 339 -14.81 -8.61 -9.06
C ARG A 339 -15.60 -7.67 -8.16
N TYR A 340 -16.84 -8.03 -7.87
CA TYR A 340 -17.77 -7.26 -7.05
C TYR A 340 -17.98 -7.94 -5.71
N VAL A 341 -18.08 -7.13 -4.66
CA VAL A 341 -18.21 -7.60 -3.27
C VAL A 341 -19.37 -6.88 -2.59
N GLU A 342 -20.14 -7.62 -1.79
CA GLU A 342 -21.14 -7.07 -0.86
C GLU A 342 -20.90 -7.58 0.56
N TYR A 343 -20.99 -6.68 1.55
CA TYR A 343 -20.83 -6.98 2.97
C TYR A 343 -21.59 -6.00 3.85
N MET A 344 -22.55 -6.45 4.67
CA MET A 344 -23.21 -5.68 5.75
C MET A 344 -23.52 -4.21 5.38
N GLY A 345 -24.15 -4.00 4.23
CA GLY A 345 -24.45 -2.69 3.69
C GLY A 345 -23.42 -2.14 2.72
N TRP A 346 -22.19 -2.60 2.76
CA TRP A 346 -21.14 -2.25 1.79
C TRP A 346 -21.32 -2.95 0.46
N SER A 347 -20.94 -2.25 -0.61
CA SER A 347 -20.72 -2.84 -1.93
C SER A 347 -19.66 -2.07 -2.70
N PHE A 348 -18.83 -2.76 -3.49
CA PHE A 348 -17.76 -2.16 -4.27
C PHE A 348 -17.25 -3.10 -5.37
N TYR A 349 -16.63 -2.50 -6.39
CA TYR A 349 -15.87 -3.21 -7.41
C TYR A 349 -14.37 -3.17 -7.10
N VAL A 350 -13.67 -4.22 -7.50
CA VAL A 350 -12.21 -4.34 -7.41
C VAL A 350 -11.63 -4.38 -8.82
N ALA A 351 -10.58 -3.59 -9.03
CA ALA A 351 -9.76 -3.59 -10.25
C ALA A 351 -8.29 -3.81 -9.88
N HIS A 352 -7.47 -4.03 -10.89
CA HIS A 352 -6.03 -4.21 -10.72
C HIS A 352 -5.28 -3.50 -11.86
N SER A 353 -4.24 -2.77 -11.52
CA SER A 353 -3.29 -2.15 -12.46
C SER A 353 -1.91 -2.71 -12.25
N ARG A 354 -1.16 -2.93 -13.33
CA ARG A 354 0.23 -3.40 -13.21
C ARG A 354 1.12 -2.41 -12.44
N THR A 355 0.85 -1.11 -12.52
CA THR A 355 1.66 -0.08 -11.87
C THR A 355 1.22 0.23 -10.44
N LEU A 356 -0.10 0.30 -10.20
CA LEU A 356 -0.68 0.78 -8.94
C LEU A 356 -1.12 -0.34 -8.00
N GLY A 357 -1.34 -1.56 -8.52
CA GLY A 357 -1.91 -2.65 -7.74
C GLY A 357 -3.44 -2.61 -7.68
N VAL A 358 -4.01 -2.94 -6.52
CA VAL A 358 -5.46 -3.08 -6.34
C VAL A 358 -6.13 -1.71 -6.18
N MET A 359 -7.26 -1.54 -6.86
CA MET A 359 -8.05 -0.31 -6.89
C MET A 359 -9.52 -0.64 -6.62
N TYR A 360 -10.24 0.26 -5.97
CA TYR A 360 -11.65 0.09 -5.60
C TYR A 360 -12.51 1.18 -6.23
N TYR A 361 -13.69 0.78 -6.74
CA TYR A 361 -14.60 1.68 -7.44
C TYR A 361 -16.03 1.50 -7.00
N ASP A 362 -16.83 2.58 -7.15
CA ASP A 362 -18.26 2.66 -6.85
C ASP A 362 -18.59 2.09 -5.45
N ILE A 363 -17.81 2.58 -4.46
CA ILE A 363 -17.94 2.15 -3.06
C ILE A 363 -19.21 2.77 -2.49
N LYS A 364 -20.14 1.91 -2.06
CA LYS A 364 -21.42 2.29 -1.49
C LYS A 364 -21.61 1.72 -0.11
N TYR A 365 -22.30 2.48 0.73
CA TYR A 365 -22.82 2.02 2.00
C TYR A 365 -24.34 2.16 2.03
N LYS A 366 -25.06 1.05 2.30
CA LYS A 366 -26.53 0.98 2.23
C LYS A 366 -27.13 1.49 0.92
N GLY A 367 -26.43 1.25 -0.21
CA GLY A 367 -26.84 1.62 -1.55
C GLY A 367 -26.49 3.05 -1.96
N GLU A 368 -26.00 3.88 -1.04
CA GLU A 368 -25.59 5.26 -1.27
C GLU A 368 -24.08 5.32 -1.53
N ARG A 369 -23.65 6.02 -2.59
CA ARG A 369 -22.23 6.14 -2.92
C ARG A 369 -21.52 7.03 -1.91
N ILE A 370 -20.32 6.60 -1.53
CA ILE A 370 -19.39 7.33 -0.66
C ILE A 370 -18.15 7.75 -1.44
N LEU A 371 -17.60 6.82 -2.24
CA LEU A 371 -16.40 7.03 -3.05
C LEU A 371 -16.61 6.48 -4.46
N TYR A 372 -16.22 7.25 -5.47
CA TYR A 372 -16.11 6.75 -6.83
C TYR A 372 -14.88 5.89 -7.01
N GLU A 373 -13.73 6.35 -6.51
CA GLU A 373 -12.44 5.65 -6.55
C GLU A 373 -11.72 5.73 -5.20
N LEU A 374 -11.07 4.64 -4.81
CA LEU A 374 -10.08 4.59 -3.75
C LEU A 374 -8.91 3.73 -4.20
N SER A 375 -7.74 4.34 -4.39
CA SER A 375 -6.58 3.67 -4.97
C SER A 375 -5.25 4.18 -4.45
N LEU A 376 -4.25 3.29 -4.36
CA LEU A 376 -2.85 3.68 -4.21
C LEU A 376 -2.39 4.37 -5.50
N GLN A 377 -1.61 5.44 -5.37
CA GLN A 377 -1.06 6.20 -6.49
C GLN A 377 0.45 6.07 -6.61
N GLU A 378 1.14 5.97 -5.49
CA GLU A 378 2.59 5.76 -5.44
C GLU A 378 3.00 5.24 -4.06
N ALA A 379 4.06 4.44 -4.03
CA ALA A 379 4.85 4.19 -2.84
C ALA A 379 6.26 4.72 -3.10
N ALA A 380 6.62 5.77 -2.36
CA ALA A 380 7.91 6.44 -2.51
C ALA A 380 8.79 6.20 -1.29
N ALA A 381 10.10 6.00 -1.51
CA ALA A 381 11.07 5.91 -0.43
C ALA A 381 12.27 6.82 -0.71
N GLN A 382 12.67 7.60 0.30
CA GLN A 382 13.83 8.49 0.22
C GLN A 382 14.77 8.28 1.41
N TYR A 383 16.06 8.13 1.12
CA TYR A 383 17.08 7.68 2.08
C TYR A 383 18.01 8.81 2.50
N ALA A 384 18.43 8.77 3.78
CA ALA A 384 19.49 9.62 4.31
C ALA A 384 20.84 8.91 4.19
N GLY A 385 21.91 9.67 3.90
CA GLY A 385 23.29 9.15 3.86
C GLY A 385 24.23 10.04 3.08
N PHE A 386 25.53 9.73 3.14
CA PHE A 386 26.57 10.43 2.39
C PHE A 386 27.14 9.57 1.25
N GLN A 387 26.79 8.30 1.19
CA GLN A 387 27.21 7.37 0.15
C GLN A 387 26.28 7.45 -1.07
N PRO A 388 26.74 7.14 -2.29
CA PRO A 388 25.92 7.15 -3.50
C PRO A 388 24.65 6.30 -3.42
N LYS A 389 24.67 5.24 -2.60
CA LYS A 389 23.51 4.36 -2.36
C LYS A 389 22.35 5.07 -1.66
N ALA A 390 22.62 6.07 -0.82
CA ALA A 390 21.62 6.73 0.02
C ALA A 390 21.41 8.19 -0.41
N ALA A 391 22.48 8.98 -0.51
CA ALA A 391 22.41 10.41 -0.77
C ALA A 391 21.71 10.81 -2.10
N ASN A 392 21.73 9.94 -3.08
CA ASN A 392 21.17 10.16 -4.42
C ASN A 392 20.05 9.17 -4.76
N THR A 393 19.50 8.49 -3.75
CA THR A 393 18.55 7.40 -3.96
C THR A 393 17.14 7.84 -3.60
N VAL A 394 16.25 7.73 -4.57
CA VAL A 394 14.79 7.84 -4.41
C VAL A 394 14.18 6.67 -5.17
N TYR A 395 13.22 6.02 -4.55
CA TYR A 395 12.42 4.99 -5.22
C TYR A 395 10.99 5.47 -5.38
N HIS A 396 10.42 5.20 -6.54
CA HIS A 396 9.00 5.23 -6.81
C HIS A 396 8.62 3.82 -7.27
N ASP A 397 7.76 3.14 -6.54
CA ASP A 397 7.52 1.72 -6.77
C ASP A 397 6.62 1.46 -8.00
N THR A 398 5.87 2.46 -8.46
CA THR A 398 5.18 2.42 -9.76
C THR A 398 6.14 2.26 -10.93
N TYR A 399 7.36 2.81 -10.83
CA TYR A 399 8.43 2.59 -11.79
C TYR A 399 8.78 1.11 -11.96
N TYR A 400 8.76 0.36 -10.86
CA TYR A 400 9.02 -1.08 -10.85
C TYR A 400 7.77 -1.92 -11.08
N SER A 401 6.62 -1.28 -11.41
CA SER A 401 5.34 -1.97 -11.61
C SER A 401 4.88 -2.70 -10.36
N LEU A 402 4.62 -1.98 -9.27
CA LEU A 402 4.24 -2.51 -7.95
C LEU A 402 3.13 -3.58 -8.02
N GLY A 403 2.11 -3.37 -8.86
CA GLY A 403 1.01 -4.32 -8.99
C GLY A 403 1.42 -5.70 -9.54
N THR A 404 2.55 -5.80 -10.26
CA THR A 404 3.06 -7.10 -10.74
C THR A 404 3.75 -7.90 -9.63
N THR A 405 4.10 -7.27 -8.53
CA THR A 405 4.84 -7.88 -7.41
C THR A 405 3.94 -8.39 -6.30
N MET A 406 2.61 -8.29 -6.45
CA MET A 406 1.65 -8.83 -5.50
C MET A 406 1.69 -10.36 -5.55
N GLY A 407 2.21 -10.97 -4.47
CA GLY A 407 2.49 -12.40 -4.38
C GLY A 407 1.37 -13.23 -3.78
N THR A 408 1.53 -14.54 -3.83
CA THR A 408 0.63 -15.53 -3.20
C THR A 408 0.60 -15.34 -1.68
N LEU A 409 -0.60 -15.29 -1.11
CA LEU A 409 -0.84 -15.13 0.32
C LEU A 409 -0.88 -16.51 1.02
N VAL A 410 -0.32 -16.58 2.22
CA VAL A 410 -0.25 -17.80 3.03
C VAL A 410 -1.38 -17.81 4.04
N GLU A 411 -2.32 -18.76 3.89
CA GLU A 411 -3.42 -18.93 4.84
C GLU A 411 -2.91 -19.32 6.24
N GLY A 412 -3.52 -18.77 7.26
CA GLY A 412 -3.13 -18.95 8.66
C GLY A 412 -2.00 -18.04 9.13
N PHE A 413 -1.34 -17.32 8.20
CA PHE A 413 -0.25 -16.36 8.47
C PHE A 413 -0.54 -14.99 7.85
N ASP A 414 -0.54 -14.89 6.51
CA ASP A 414 -0.85 -13.63 5.84
C ASP A 414 -2.35 -13.30 5.93
N VAL A 415 -3.19 -14.31 5.89
CA VAL A 415 -4.65 -14.20 5.94
C VAL A 415 -5.25 -15.33 6.77
N PRO A 416 -6.48 -15.18 7.32
CA PRO A 416 -7.16 -16.26 8.04
C PRO A 416 -7.38 -17.51 7.17
N PHE A 417 -7.46 -18.68 7.81
CA PHE A 417 -7.86 -19.90 7.13
C PHE A 417 -9.26 -19.77 6.52
N GLY A 418 -9.40 -20.28 5.30
CA GLY A 418 -10.64 -20.25 4.55
C GLY A 418 -11.01 -18.89 3.95
N SER A 419 -10.11 -17.93 3.89
CA SER A 419 -10.30 -16.65 3.19
C SER A 419 -10.71 -16.88 1.73
N THR A 420 -11.51 -15.97 1.17
CA THR A 420 -11.75 -15.98 -0.28
C THR A 420 -10.53 -15.41 -0.99
N LEU A 421 -9.87 -16.22 -1.81
CA LEU A 421 -8.65 -15.85 -2.51
C LEU A 421 -8.95 -15.62 -3.99
N TRP A 422 -8.44 -14.52 -4.54
CA TRP A 422 -8.50 -14.19 -5.96
C TRP A 422 -7.11 -14.07 -6.57
N ASN A 423 -7.02 -14.48 -7.83
CA ASN A 423 -5.83 -14.28 -8.64
C ASN A 423 -5.80 -12.84 -9.18
N LEU A 424 -4.60 -12.27 -9.32
CA LEU A 424 -4.37 -11.00 -10.01
C LEU A 424 -3.63 -11.26 -11.32
N THR A 425 -4.10 -10.67 -12.41
CA THR A 425 -3.52 -10.85 -13.76
C THR A 425 -3.00 -9.51 -14.26
N TYR A 426 -1.83 -9.53 -14.90
CA TYR A 426 -1.23 -8.40 -15.61
C TYR A 426 -0.62 -8.89 -16.93
N HIS A 427 -0.16 -7.96 -17.78
CA HIS A 427 0.33 -8.28 -19.12
C HIS A 427 1.82 -7.97 -19.27
N GLU A 428 2.55 -8.90 -19.88
CA GLU A 428 3.94 -8.75 -20.28
C GLU A 428 4.10 -9.06 -21.76
N GLY A 429 4.22 -8.00 -22.56
CA GLY A 429 4.24 -8.15 -24.01
C GLY A 429 2.93 -8.76 -24.53
N ASN A 430 3.03 -9.82 -25.31
CA ASN A 430 1.90 -10.55 -25.86
C ASN A 430 1.33 -11.63 -24.93
N THR A 431 1.86 -11.76 -23.73
CA THR A 431 1.44 -12.78 -22.75
C THR A 431 0.78 -12.14 -21.53
N SER A 432 -0.01 -12.95 -20.82
CA SER A 432 -0.60 -12.56 -19.55
C SER A 432 -0.01 -13.42 -18.44
N VAL A 433 0.33 -12.79 -17.34
CA VAL A 433 0.86 -13.44 -16.13
C VAL A 433 -0.18 -13.34 -15.03
N THR A 434 -0.44 -14.46 -14.37
CA THR A 434 -1.41 -14.54 -13.28
C THR A 434 -0.71 -14.94 -11.99
N ASN A 435 -0.76 -14.05 -11.01
CA ASN A 435 -0.34 -14.32 -9.64
C ASN A 435 -1.50 -15.00 -8.92
N ALA A 436 -1.33 -16.27 -8.57
CA ALA A 436 -2.36 -17.04 -7.90
C ALA A 436 -2.53 -16.60 -6.45
N ASP A 437 -3.78 -16.61 -5.96
CA ASP A 437 -4.13 -16.38 -4.55
C ASP A 437 -3.45 -15.13 -3.95
N SER A 438 -3.38 -14.05 -4.74
CA SER A 438 -2.62 -12.82 -4.41
C SER A 438 -3.48 -11.67 -3.88
N PHE A 439 -4.79 -11.87 -3.81
CA PHE A 439 -5.75 -10.96 -3.21
C PHE A 439 -6.72 -11.75 -2.36
N ALA A 440 -6.95 -11.29 -1.12
CA ALA A 440 -7.81 -11.97 -0.16
C ALA A 440 -8.99 -11.10 0.27
N ILE A 441 -10.12 -11.76 0.56
CA ILE A 441 -11.30 -11.19 1.19
C ILE A 441 -11.65 -12.05 2.39
N PHE A 442 -11.78 -11.45 3.57
CA PHE A 442 -12.16 -12.15 4.80
C PHE A 442 -12.81 -11.22 5.80
N GLU A 443 -13.70 -11.74 6.62
CA GLU A 443 -14.23 -11.03 7.77
C GLU A 443 -13.43 -11.39 9.03
N SER A 444 -13.14 -10.40 9.85
CA SER A 444 -12.41 -10.60 11.11
C SER A 444 -13.13 -10.00 12.29
N ASP A 445 -12.90 -10.59 13.47
CA ASP A 445 -13.20 -10.00 14.75
C ASP A 445 -12.26 -8.82 14.99
N SER A 446 -12.80 -7.65 15.30
CA SER A 446 -11.99 -6.46 15.61
C SER A 446 -11.18 -6.58 16.90
N GLY A 447 -11.42 -7.64 17.71
CA GLY A 447 -10.78 -7.83 19.01
C GLY A 447 -11.37 -6.99 20.14
N TYR A 448 -12.33 -6.13 19.81
CA TYR A 448 -13.07 -5.29 20.75
C TYR A 448 -14.52 -5.11 20.26
N PRO A 449 -15.47 -4.78 21.17
CA PRO A 449 -16.85 -4.53 20.77
C PRO A 449 -16.95 -3.24 19.95
N MET A 450 -17.82 -3.20 18.93
CA MET A 450 -18.14 -1.98 18.19
C MET A 450 -18.71 -0.90 19.11
N SER A 451 -19.64 -1.29 19.98
CA SER A 451 -20.18 -0.41 21.01
C SER A 451 -20.43 -1.18 22.30
N ARG A 452 -20.31 -0.49 23.44
CA ARG A 452 -20.57 -1.08 24.76
C ARG A 452 -20.99 0.01 25.74
N HIS A 453 -22.07 -0.29 26.46
CA HIS A 453 -22.49 0.56 27.59
C HIS A 453 -23.01 -0.29 28.76
N ARG A 454 -22.71 0.18 29.97
CA ARG A 454 -23.23 -0.36 31.21
C ARG A 454 -23.87 0.78 31.98
N PHE A 455 -25.19 0.68 32.24
CA PHE A 455 -25.85 1.62 33.11
C PHE A 455 -25.73 1.15 34.56
N GLY A 456 -25.13 1.99 35.42
CA GLY A 456 -24.93 1.71 36.85
C GLY A 456 -26.23 1.81 37.67
N GLY A 457 -26.19 1.25 38.88
CA GLY A 457 -27.30 1.24 39.82
C GLY A 457 -28.21 0.03 39.66
N GLY A 458 -28.47 -0.65 40.74
CA GLY A 458 -29.39 -1.78 40.82
C GLY A 458 -28.72 -3.08 41.29
N GLY A 459 -29.20 -3.59 42.40
CA GLY A 459 -28.98 -4.91 42.96
C GLY A 459 -27.54 -5.30 43.25
N ASP A 460 -27.34 -6.58 43.53
CA ASP A 460 -26.06 -7.16 43.91
C ASP A 460 -24.99 -7.14 42.79
N TYR A 461 -25.41 -6.98 41.51
CA TYR A 461 -24.51 -6.90 40.35
C TYR A 461 -24.04 -5.47 40.06
N GLY A 462 -24.60 -4.45 40.71
CA GLY A 462 -24.21 -3.05 40.56
C GLY A 462 -24.49 -2.44 39.18
N PHE A 463 -25.46 -2.98 38.42
CA PHE A 463 -25.93 -2.41 37.15
C PHE A 463 -27.42 -2.77 36.91
N SER A 464 -28.11 -1.96 36.11
CA SER A 464 -29.47 -2.24 35.62
C SER A 464 -29.41 -2.96 34.27
N TYR A 465 -28.53 -2.56 33.38
CA TYR A 465 -28.27 -3.25 32.11
C TYR A 465 -26.81 -3.12 31.64
N LEU A 466 -26.42 -4.07 30.82
CA LEU A 466 -25.17 -4.03 30.02
C LEU A 466 -25.50 -4.43 28.60
N GLY A 467 -25.21 -3.54 27.66
CA GLY A 467 -25.29 -3.81 26.21
C GLY A 467 -23.92 -3.85 25.61
N THR A 468 -23.66 -4.82 24.73
CA THR A 468 -22.42 -4.92 23.97
C THR A 468 -22.68 -5.47 22.56
N VAL A 469 -22.11 -4.83 21.53
CA VAL A 469 -22.25 -5.19 20.12
C VAL A 469 -20.91 -5.70 19.60
N LYS A 470 -20.93 -6.83 18.91
CA LYS A 470 -19.73 -7.43 18.35
C LYS A 470 -19.09 -6.51 17.29
N GLY A 471 -17.80 -6.24 17.43
CA GLY A 471 -17.02 -5.54 16.40
C GLY A 471 -16.51 -6.51 15.34
N THR A 472 -16.93 -6.30 14.10
CA THR A 472 -16.42 -7.06 12.94
C THR A 472 -16.17 -6.13 11.76
N ALA A 473 -15.26 -6.53 10.87
CA ALA A 473 -14.99 -5.81 9.65
C ALA A 473 -14.60 -6.76 8.52
N LEU A 474 -14.98 -6.43 7.29
CA LEU A 474 -14.46 -7.07 6.10
C LEU A 474 -13.11 -6.45 5.74
N THR A 475 -12.09 -7.27 5.63
CA THR A 475 -10.76 -6.85 5.18
C THR A 475 -10.50 -7.42 3.80
N THR A 476 -10.01 -6.57 2.91
CA THR A 476 -9.37 -7.01 1.68
C THR A 476 -7.88 -6.76 1.80
N ARG A 477 -7.05 -7.75 1.42
CA ARG A 477 -5.60 -7.72 1.60
C ARG A 477 -4.85 -8.15 0.37
N SER A 478 -3.76 -7.44 0.07
CA SER A 478 -2.70 -7.85 -0.85
C SER A 478 -1.33 -7.51 -0.26
N ILE A 479 -0.29 -8.26 -0.66
CA ILE A 479 1.09 -8.01 -0.25
C ILE A 479 1.95 -7.91 -1.50
N ALA A 480 2.63 -6.77 -1.67
CA ALA A 480 3.57 -6.53 -2.75
C ALA A 480 5.01 -6.64 -2.23
N THR A 481 5.78 -7.59 -2.77
CA THR A 481 7.21 -7.71 -2.48
C THR A 481 7.99 -6.93 -3.54
N ILE A 482 8.39 -5.72 -3.21
CA ILE A 482 9.09 -4.84 -4.14
C ILE A 482 10.49 -4.49 -3.61
N GLY A 483 11.51 -4.89 -4.37
CA GLY A 483 12.89 -4.69 -3.96
C GLY A 483 13.22 -5.43 -2.66
N ASN A 484 13.31 -4.69 -1.57
CA ASN A 484 13.69 -5.18 -0.25
C ASN A 484 12.53 -5.19 0.77
N TYR A 485 11.37 -4.65 0.42
CA TYR A 485 10.23 -4.53 1.32
C TYR A 485 9.00 -5.32 0.83
N ASP A 486 8.26 -5.83 1.83
CA ASP A 486 6.92 -6.39 1.69
C ASP A 486 5.91 -5.37 2.21
N TYR A 487 5.17 -4.72 1.30
CA TYR A 487 4.08 -3.83 1.66
C TYR A 487 2.76 -4.60 1.72
N MET A 488 2.15 -4.61 2.90
CA MET A 488 0.82 -5.17 3.12
C MET A 488 -0.21 -4.04 3.06
N PHE A 489 -1.15 -4.14 2.14
CA PHE A 489 -2.23 -3.19 1.94
C PHE A 489 -3.54 -3.80 2.41
N ASP A 490 -4.16 -3.20 3.43
CA ASP A 490 -5.48 -3.56 3.94
C ASP A 490 -6.46 -2.44 3.68
N TYR A 491 -7.64 -2.80 3.16
CA TYR A 491 -8.81 -1.93 3.13
C TYR A 491 -9.89 -2.60 3.98
N VAL A 492 -10.26 -1.94 5.08
CA VAL A 492 -11.07 -2.51 6.15
C VAL A 492 -12.43 -1.81 6.17
N PHE A 493 -13.49 -2.54 5.86
CA PHE A 493 -14.87 -2.05 5.80
C PHE A 493 -15.58 -2.45 7.08
N HIS A 494 -15.78 -1.50 7.98
CA HIS A 494 -16.44 -1.72 9.25
C HIS A 494 -17.96 -1.73 9.12
N VAL A 495 -18.63 -2.47 10.01
CA VAL A 495 -20.10 -2.57 10.00
C VAL A 495 -20.81 -1.27 10.37
N ASP A 496 -20.10 -0.28 10.93
CA ASP A 496 -20.62 1.05 11.25
C ASP A 496 -20.59 2.04 10.07
N GLY A 497 -20.15 1.59 8.91
CA GLY A 497 -20.00 2.46 7.73
C GLY A 497 -18.65 3.15 7.62
N SER A 498 -17.67 2.84 8.48
CA SER A 498 -16.31 3.38 8.37
C SER A 498 -15.42 2.53 7.46
N ILE A 499 -14.48 3.17 6.76
CA ILE A 499 -13.43 2.53 5.98
C ILE A 499 -12.09 2.89 6.60
N GLU A 500 -11.27 1.89 6.98
CA GLU A 500 -9.88 2.12 7.38
C GLU A 500 -8.94 1.63 6.27
N ILE A 501 -8.00 2.46 5.87
CA ILE A 501 -6.92 2.12 4.93
C ILE A 501 -5.67 1.96 5.77
N VAL A 502 -5.04 0.78 5.70
CA VAL A 502 -3.84 0.46 6.48
C VAL A 502 -2.74 -0.04 5.56
N CYS A 503 -1.57 0.55 5.70
CA CYS A 503 -0.36 0.02 5.08
C CYS A 503 0.63 -0.40 6.17
N ARG A 504 1.25 -1.58 5.97
CA ARG A 504 2.34 -2.08 6.80
C ARG A 504 3.53 -2.44 5.92
N ALA A 505 4.73 -2.26 6.45
CA ALA A 505 5.96 -2.62 5.75
C ALA A 505 6.78 -3.63 6.58
N SER A 506 7.31 -4.64 5.90
CA SER A 506 8.29 -5.58 6.43
C SER A 506 9.38 -5.80 5.39
N GLY A 507 10.39 -6.59 5.68
CA GLY A 507 11.47 -6.89 4.75
C GLY A 507 12.82 -6.35 5.17
N TYR A 508 13.81 -6.50 4.30
CA TYR A 508 15.19 -6.10 4.60
C TYR A 508 15.38 -4.59 4.53
N LEU A 509 16.14 -4.04 5.49
CA LEU A 509 16.61 -2.66 5.37
C LEU A 509 17.42 -2.46 4.08
N GLN A 510 17.20 -1.37 3.36
CA GLN A 510 18.13 -0.87 2.34
C GLN A 510 19.32 -0.23 3.05
N SER A 511 20.26 -1.04 3.52
CA SER A 511 21.36 -0.61 4.36
C SER A 511 22.50 0.04 3.54
N SER A 512 23.33 0.85 4.20
CA SER A 512 24.59 1.40 3.69
C SER A 512 25.78 0.77 4.39
N PHE A 513 26.99 0.90 3.84
CA PHE A 513 28.20 0.50 4.55
C PHE A 513 28.42 1.44 5.75
N PHE A 514 28.77 0.85 6.90
CA PHE A 514 28.91 1.63 8.13
C PHE A 514 30.24 2.38 8.19
N TYR A 515 30.13 3.69 8.43
CA TYR A 515 31.25 4.56 8.81
C TYR A 515 30.95 5.27 10.13
N PRO A 516 31.89 5.34 11.10
CA PRO A 516 31.65 5.99 12.39
C PRO A 516 31.21 7.45 12.30
N ASP A 517 31.76 8.20 11.37
CA ASP A 517 31.44 9.62 11.13
C ASP A 517 30.06 9.84 10.45
N GLN A 518 29.47 8.78 9.89
CA GLN A 518 28.16 8.78 9.24
C GLN A 518 27.03 8.28 10.14
N GLY A 519 27.29 7.97 11.41
CA GLY A 519 26.30 7.49 12.37
C GLY A 519 25.06 8.40 12.54
N ARG A 520 25.17 9.69 12.14
CA ARG A 520 24.02 10.62 12.11
C ARG A 520 22.95 10.27 11.06
N PHE A 521 23.25 9.39 10.11
CA PHE A 521 22.31 8.94 9.07
C PHE A 521 21.65 7.60 9.39
N GLY A 522 21.94 7.05 10.58
CA GLY A 522 21.37 5.82 11.09
C GLY A 522 22.36 5.01 11.92
N PRO A 523 21.86 4.12 12.79
CA PRO A 523 22.70 3.33 13.69
C PRO A 523 23.44 2.23 12.93
N ARG A 524 24.50 1.73 13.54
CA ARG A 524 25.14 0.48 13.15
C ARG A 524 24.26 -0.68 13.59
N VAL A 525 23.84 -1.53 12.64
CA VAL A 525 22.95 -2.68 12.89
C VAL A 525 23.70 -4.02 12.78
N GLN A 526 24.87 -4.02 12.13
CA GLN A 526 25.80 -5.15 12.08
C GLN A 526 27.24 -4.62 11.84
N GLN A 527 28.25 -5.50 11.86
CA GLN A 527 29.66 -5.14 11.80
C GLN A 527 30.01 -4.11 10.70
N GLY A 528 29.61 -4.33 9.46
CA GLY A 528 29.80 -3.41 8.33
C GLY A 528 28.51 -2.78 7.82
N THR A 529 27.41 -2.86 8.57
CA THR A 529 26.09 -2.48 8.08
C THR A 529 25.48 -1.35 8.89
N GLN A 530 25.13 -0.26 8.23
CA GLN A 530 24.36 0.85 8.77
C GLN A 530 22.90 0.72 8.32
N GLY A 531 21.96 0.83 9.26
CA GLY A 531 20.55 1.03 8.95
C GLY A 531 20.33 2.49 8.56
N SER A 532 20.12 2.76 7.27
CA SER A 532 19.93 4.13 6.81
C SER A 532 18.54 4.65 7.22
N LEU A 533 18.49 5.84 7.85
CA LEU A 533 17.24 6.58 8.07
C LEU A 533 16.56 6.85 6.74
N HIS A 534 15.24 6.66 6.66
CA HIS A 534 14.48 6.92 5.44
C HIS A 534 12.99 7.15 5.70
N ASP A 535 12.34 7.77 4.72
CA ASP A 535 10.89 7.93 4.66
C ASP A 535 10.27 6.86 3.76
N HIS A 536 9.13 6.32 4.19
CA HIS A 536 8.17 5.63 3.33
C HIS A 536 6.93 6.50 3.22
N ILE A 537 6.55 6.89 2.00
CA ILE A 537 5.35 7.67 1.73
C ILE A 537 4.48 6.92 0.73
N LEU A 538 3.24 6.68 1.11
CA LEU A 538 2.26 5.99 0.27
C LEU A 538 1.12 6.95 -0.01
N THR A 539 1.06 7.43 -1.23
CA THR A 539 0.05 8.40 -1.69
C THR A 539 -1.16 7.66 -2.24
N TYR A 540 -2.32 8.08 -1.80
CA TYR A 540 -3.61 7.53 -2.22
C TYR A 540 -4.50 8.61 -2.82
N LYS A 541 -5.42 8.18 -3.68
CA LYS A 541 -6.53 8.96 -4.22
C LYS A 541 -7.83 8.46 -3.61
N ALA A 542 -8.65 9.38 -3.08
CA ALA A 542 -10.00 9.15 -2.65
C ALA A 542 -10.91 10.16 -3.35
N ASP A 543 -11.62 9.72 -4.37
CA ASP A 543 -12.58 10.48 -5.13
C ASP A 543 -13.95 10.37 -4.45
N PHE A 544 -14.34 11.41 -3.70
CA PHE A 544 -15.54 11.39 -2.88
C PHE A 544 -16.78 11.78 -3.66
N ASP A 545 -17.78 10.90 -3.58
CA ASP A 545 -19.14 11.11 -4.14
C ASP A 545 -20.17 10.88 -3.02
N ILE A 546 -20.18 11.73 -1.99
CA ILE A 546 -21.14 11.60 -0.88
C ILE A 546 -22.56 11.85 -1.41
N LEU A 547 -23.26 10.74 -1.73
CA LEU A 547 -24.59 10.69 -2.35
C LEU A 547 -24.58 11.13 -3.82
N GLU A 548 -23.92 12.23 -4.14
CA GLU A 548 -23.77 12.87 -5.44
C GLU A 548 -22.35 13.43 -5.57
N THR A 549 -22.01 13.95 -6.74
CA THR A 549 -20.68 14.53 -7.04
C THR A 549 -20.44 15.92 -6.45
N SER A 550 -21.50 16.63 -6.05
CA SER A 550 -21.43 17.95 -5.43
C SER A 550 -21.08 17.85 -3.94
N ASN A 551 -19.81 18.04 -3.61
CA ASN A 551 -19.30 17.92 -2.24
C ASN A 551 -18.40 19.12 -1.87
N SER A 552 -18.11 19.28 -0.58
CA SER A 552 -17.21 20.32 -0.05
C SER A 552 -16.40 19.75 1.11
N LEU A 553 -15.19 20.26 1.31
CA LEU A 553 -14.42 19.95 2.51
C LEU A 553 -14.67 21.02 3.57
N GLU A 554 -15.24 20.60 4.71
CA GLU A 554 -15.39 21.42 5.91
C GLU A 554 -14.28 21.11 6.93
N VAL A 555 -13.79 22.16 7.57
CA VAL A 555 -12.82 22.09 8.66
C VAL A 555 -13.47 22.59 9.93
N SER A 556 -13.66 21.71 10.91
CA SER A 556 -14.14 22.05 12.24
C SER A 556 -12.96 22.15 13.19
N GLU A 557 -12.60 23.37 13.59
CA GLU A 557 -11.45 23.64 14.45
C GLU A 557 -11.89 23.92 15.89
N LEU A 558 -11.17 23.33 16.87
CA LEU A 558 -11.26 23.72 18.27
C LEU A 558 -10.51 25.02 18.49
N VAL A 559 -11.24 26.07 18.80
CA VAL A 559 -10.68 27.39 19.14
C VAL A 559 -10.92 27.68 20.62
N LEU A 560 -10.01 28.46 21.20
CA LEU A 560 -10.12 28.93 22.58
C LEU A 560 -10.72 30.32 22.57
N VAL A 561 -11.78 30.52 23.35
CA VAL A 561 -12.46 31.80 23.53
C VAL A 561 -12.50 32.13 25.01
N ASN A 562 -12.33 33.44 25.30
CA ASN A 562 -12.50 33.94 26.65
C ASN A 562 -13.91 34.44 26.85
N GLN A 563 -14.58 33.92 27.89
CA GLN A 563 -15.94 34.32 28.23
C GLN A 563 -16.15 34.46 29.72
N THR A 564 -17.18 35.23 30.11
CA THR A 564 -17.71 35.27 31.47
C THR A 564 -19.02 34.55 31.53
N GLN A 565 -19.31 33.90 32.67
CA GLN A 565 -20.59 33.25 32.89
C GLN A 565 -21.35 33.93 34.03
N PRO A 566 -22.62 34.34 33.82
CA PRO A 566 -23.41 35.05 34.84
C PRO A 566 -23.59 34.31 36.16
N TRP A 567 -23.52 32.97 36.11
CA TRP A 567 -23.65 32.13 37.32
C TRP A 567 -22.32 31.85 38.05
N PHE A 568 -21.17 32.34 37.49
CA PHE A 568 -19.87 32.30 38.14
C PHE A 568 -19.12 33.63 37.95
N PRO A 569 -19.74 34.75 38.44
CA PRO A 569 -19.16 36.09 38.21
C PRO A 569 -17.80 36.27 38.90
N GLU A 570 -17.53 35.52 39.96
CA GLU A 570 -16.27 35.53 40.70
C GLU A 570 -15.08 34.99 39.93
N LEU A 571 -15.31 34.19 38.89
CA LEU A 571 -14.23 33.67 38.03
C LEU A 571 -13.76 34.68 36.98
N GLY A 572 -14.55 35.74 36.72
CA GLY A 572 -14.23 36.74 35.71
C GLY A 572 -14.17 36.11 34.29
N LEU A 573 -13.13 36.43 33.54
CA LEU A 573 -12.85 35.83 32.25
C LEU A 573 -12.15 34.49 32.43
N PHE A 574 -12.67 33.46 31.77
CA PHE A 574 -12.01 32.17 31.71
C PHE A 574 -12.07 31.60 30.28
N GLU A 575 -11.11 30.74 29.95
CA GLU A 575 -11.06 30.08 28.65
C GLU A 575 -12.13 29.00 28.53
N GLN A 576 -12.70 28.93 27.34
CA GLN A 576 -13.65 27.90 26.95
C GLN A 576 -13.31 27.39 25.54
N MET A 577 -13.67 26.15 25.22
CA MET A 577 -13.58 25.60 23.89
C MET A 577 -14.80 25.98 23.07
N GLU A 578 -14.57 26.39 21.84
CA GLU A 578 -15.60 26.64 20.83
C GLU A 578 -15.23 25.89 19.53
N MET A 579 -16.21 25.44 18.78
CA MET A 579 -16.02 24.84 17.47
C MET A 579 -16.25 25.90 16.41
N SER A 580 -15.20 26.19 15.64
CA SER A 580 -15.27 27.06 14.45
C SER A 580 -15.30 26.20 13.20
N VAL A 581 -16.30 26.39 12.34
CA VAL A 581 -16.44 25.65 11.08
C VAL A 581 -16.16 26.57 9.90
N SER A 582 -15.29 26.14 9.01
CA SER A 582 -14.98 26.82 7.74
C SER A 582 -15.00 25.81 6.61
N THR A 583 -15.30 26.28 5.39
CA THR A 583 -15.23 25.48 4.16
C THR A 583 -13.96 25.84 3.41
N MET A 584 -13.25 24.85 2.89
CA MET A 584 -12.13 25.05 1.98
C MET A 584 -12.68 25.48 0.61
N ASP A 585 -12.23 26.62 0.09
CA ASP A 585 -12.80 27.26 -1.10
C ASP A 585 -12.00 26.99 -2.38
N THR A 586 -10.70 26.70 -2.26
CA THR A 586 -9.83 26.46 -3.42
C THR A 586 -8.94 25.25 -3.23
N GLU A 587 -8.50 24.69 -4.31
CA GLU A 587 -7.53 23.59 -4.34
C GLU A 587 -6.28 23.91 -3.56
N GLN A 588 -5.84 23.00 -2.70
CA GLN A 588 -4.62 23.19 -1.91
C GLN A 588 -4.08 21.91 -1.28
N GLN A 589 -2.79 21.95 -0.96
CA GLN A 589 -2.13 21.00 -0.06
C GLN A 589 -2.17 21.50 1.36
N PHE A 590 -2.39 20.62 2.34
CA PHE A 590 -2.47 20.99 3.75
C PHE A 590 -2.03 19.86 4.68
N ASN A 591 -1.74 20.21 5.93
CA ASN A 591 -1.26 19.28 6.94
C ASN A 591 -2.27 19.15 8.09
N TRP A 592 -2.18 18.04 8.82
CA TRP A 592 -2.93 17.87 10.07
C TRP A 592 -2.62 19.02 11.01
N MET A 593 -3.66 19.58 11.61
CA MET A 593 -3.49 20.62 12.63
C MET A 593 -2.78 20.04 13.86
N PRO A 594 -1.82 20.79 14.46
CA PRO A 594 -1.17 20.36 15.68
C PRO A 594 -2.18 20.01 16.77
N ASN A 595 -1.86 18.97 17.56
CA ASN A 595 -2.73 18.46 18.62
C ASN A 595 -4.08 17.91 18.12
N ASN A 596 -4.19 17.56 16.82
CA ASN A 596 -5.42 17.10 16.18
C ASN A 596 -6.65 17.99 16.48
N ARG A 597 -6.44 19.30 16.60
CA ARG A 597 -7.50 20.24 17.00
C ARG A 597 -8.48 20.58 15.87
N ALA A 598 -8.29 20.04 14.67
CA ALA A 598 -9.22 20.18 13.56
C ALA A 598 -9.73 18.81 13.10
N MET A 599 -11.01 18.75 12.78
CA MET A 599 -11.65 17.64 12.09
C MET A 599 -11.94 18.07 10.65
N TYR A 600 -11.50 17.26 9.70
CA TYR A 600 -11.75 17.46 8.29
C TYR A 600 -12.91 16.55 7.86
N CYS A 601 -13.86 17.08 7.10
CA CYS A 601 -15.04 16.35 6.69
C CYS A 601 -15.42 16.67 5.26
N ILE A 602 -15.55 15.67 4.40
CA ILE A 602 -16.21 15.85 3.11
C ILE A 602 -17.72 15.74 3.35
N VAL A 603 -18.47 16.76 2.99
CA VAL A 603 -19.92 16.85 3.18
C VAL A 603 -20.63 17.07 1.85
N ASN A 604 -21.86 16.55 1.75
CA ASN A 604 -22.77 16.97 0.71
C ASN A 604 -23.60 18.16 1.23
N PRO A 605 -23.44 19.39 0.67
CA PRO A 605 -24.14 20.57 1.16
C PRO A 605 -25.65 20.52 0.91
N ASN A 606 -26.11 19.64 0.00
CA ASN A 606 -27.52 19.54 -0.45
C ASN A 606 -28.25 18.43 0.29
N ALA A 607 -27.59 17.63 1.15
CA ALA A 607 -28.19 16.52 1.87
C ALA A 607 -28.00 16.67 3.39
N THR A 608 -29.10 16.54 4.15
CA THR A 608 -29.07 16.59 5.60
C THR A 608 -29.69 15.32 6.20
N ASN A 609 -29.28 14.99 7.43
CA ASN A 609 -29.94 13.98 8.24
C ASN A 609 -31.25 14.53 8.85
N ALA A 610 -31.95 13.71 9.63
CA ALA A 610 -33.23 14.09 10.27
C ALA A 610 -33.09 15.29 11.26
N TRP A 611 -31.88 15.63 11.65
CA TRP A 611 -31.60 16.72 12.58
C TRP A 611 -31.18 18.01 11.88
N GLY A 612 -31.13 18.02 10.55
CA GLY A 612 -30.71 19.16 9.73
C GLY A 612 -29.20 19.31 9.59
N GLU A 613 -28.41 18.33 10.04
CA GLU A 613 -26.96 18.34 9.89
C GLU A 613 -26.55 17.80 8.52
N LYS A 614 -25.53 18.41 7.89
CA LYS A 614 -25.01 17.98 6.59
C LYS A 614 -24.46 16.55 6.69
N ARG A 615 -24.82 15.70 5.72
CA ARG A 615 -24.35 14.33 5.63
C ARG A 615 -22.94 14.31 5.01
N GLY A 616 -22.04 13.58 5.64
CA GLY A 616 -20.65 13.53 5.21
C GLY A 616 -19.85 12.39 5.79
N TYR A 617 -18.55 12.42 5.49
CA TYR A 617 -17.55 11.52 6.02
C TYR A 617 -16.38 12.31 6.56
N ARG A 618 -16.06 12.06 7.85
CA ARG A 618 -14.87 12.64 8.48
C ARG A 618 -13.62 11.87 8.09
N ILE A 619 -12.51 12.61 8.00
CA ILE A 619 -11.19 12.08 7.71
C ILE A 619 -10.41 12.09 9.02
N VAL A 620 -10.05 10.91 9.53
CA VAL A 620 -9.42 10.75 10.84
C VAL A 620 -8.01 10.17 10.66
N PRO A 621 -6.96 10.86 11.14
CA PRO A 621 -5.62 10.29 11.12
C PRO A 621 -5.55 9.06 12.03
N GLY A 622 -4.98 7.98 11.52
CA GLY A 622 -4.71 6.76 12.26
C GLY A 622 -3.29 6.72 12.82
N LYS A 623 -2.60 5.60 12.64
CA LYS A 623 -1.20 5.46 13.05
C LYS A 623 -0.29 6.14 12.04
N SER A 624 0.75 6.83 12.53
CA SER A 624 1.89 7.31 11.77
C SER A 624 1.56 7.96 10.41
N ASN A 625 0.83 9.08 10.42
CA ASN A 625 0.65 9.85 9.19
C ASN A 625 1.80 10.84 9.07
N ILE A 626 2.53 10.78 7.97
CA ILE A 626 3.65 11.67 7.69
C ILE A 626 3.57 12.21 6.26
N HIS A 627 4.37 13.21 5.98
CA HIS A 627 4.69 13.66 4.63
C HIS A 627 6.20 13.61 4.41
N LEU A 628 6.65 13.82 3.17
CA LEU A 628 8.05 13.77 2.78
C LEU A 628 8.90 14.78 3.57
N THR A 629 10.01 14.32 4.16
CA THR A 629 10.93 15.18 4.93
C THR A 629 11.76 16.09 4.02
N LEU A 630 12.24 15.58 2.89
CA LEU A 630 13.11 16.31 1.97
C LEU A 630 12.32 17.02 0.87
N GLU A 631 11.48 18.00 1.24
CA GLU A 631 10.56 18.68 0.32
C GLU A 631 11.26 19.45 -0.80
N ASP A 632 12.45 20.00 -0.53
CA ASP A 632 13.19 20.87 -1.44
C ASP A 632 14.45 20.25 -2.06
N SER A 633 14.67 18.95 -1.83
CA SER A 633 15.77 18.24 -2.49
C SER A 633 15.60 18.29 -4.00
N PRO A 634 16.69 18.42 -4.79
CA PRO A 634 16.63 18.32 -6.25
C PRO A 634 16.03 17.00 -6.75
N PHE A 635 16.04 15.96 -5.90
CA PHE A 635 15.50 14.62 -6.21
C PHE A 635 14.03 14.44 -5.82
N SER A 636 13.39 15.43 -5.17
CA SER A 636 12.01 15.28 -4.69
C SER A 636 11.12 16.50 -4.96
N ARG A 637 11.73 17.66 -5.22
CA ARG A 637 11.03 18.94 -5.34
C ARG A 637 9.83 18.94 -6.30
N HIS A 638 9.95 18.29 -7.46
CA HIS A 638 8.88 18.23 -8.47
C HIS A 638 8.31 16.83 -8.58
N GLN A 639 9.15 15.83 -8.77
CA GLN A 639 8.71 14.46 -9.01
C GLN A 639 7.92 13.83 -7.86
N SER A 640 8.20 14.22 -6.60
CA SER A 640 7.52 13.72 -5.40
C SER A 640 6.63 14.78 -4.76
N ALA A 641 6.14 15.74 -5.53
CA ALA A 641 5.31 16.83 -5.05
C ALA A 641 3.99 16.35 -4.39
N PHE A 642 3.48 15.19 -4.81
CA PHE A 642 2.32 14.52 -4.22
C PHE A 642 2.54 14.13 -2.74
N ALA A 643 3.79 13.97 -2.32
CA ALA A 643 4.18 13.51 -0.99
C ALA A 643 4.48 14.66 0.00
N LYS A 644 4.37 15.93 -0.39
CA LYS A 644 4.82 17.09 0.42
C LYS A 644 3.89 17.52 1.55
N SER A 645 2.69 17.02 1.59
CA SER A 645 1.69 17.34 2.62
C SER A 645 0.98 16.06 3.04
N HIS A 646 0.37 16.08 4.22
CA HIS A 646 -0.45 14.95 4.66
C HIS A 646 -1.67 14.75 3.75
N LEU A 647 -2.26 15.83 3.29
CA LEU A 647 -3.51 15.89 2.55
C LEU A 647 -3.40 16.91 1.41
N ALA A 648 -4.17 16.67 0.36
CA ALA A 648 -4.42 17.67 -0.68
C ALA A 648 -5.86 17.51 -1.18
N LEU A 649 -6.49 18.61 -1.53
CA LEU A 649 -7.82 18.64 -2.11
C LEU A 649 -7.74 19.28 -3.49
N THR A 650 -8.30 18.60 -4.48
CA THR A 650 -8.43 19.11 -5.85
C THR A 650 -9.84 18.89 -6.35
N ARG A 651 -10.22 19.60 -7.40
CA ARG A 651 -11.38 19.26 -8.19
C ARG A 651 -11.11 17.99 -9.01
N GLN A 652 -12.11 17.15 -9.19
CA GLN A 652 -12.00 15.97 -10.05
C GLN A 652 -11.88 16.37 -11.52
N ARG A 653 -10.90 15.79 -12.22
CA ARG A 653 -10.73 15.95 -13.67
C ARG A 653 -10.32 14.62 -14.30
N ASP A 654 -10.93 14.26 -15.42
CA ASP A 654 -10.57 13.08 -16.20
C ASP A 654 -9.15 13.17 -16.80
N THR A 655 -8.57 14.38 -16.82
CA THR A 655 -7.18 14.65 -17.24
C THR A 655 -6.17 14.45 -16.10
N GLU A 656 -6.62 14.19 -14.87
CA GLU A 656 -5.78 14.03 -13.67
C GLU A 656 -6.03 12.67 -12.97
N PRO A 657 -5.98 11.54 -13.72
CA PRO A 657 -6.30 10.24 -13.15
C PRO A 657 -5.25 9.75 -12.13
N PHE A 658 -4.01 10.24 -12.24
CA PHE A 658 -2.86 9.78 -11.45
C PHE A 658 -2.09 10.94 -10.83
N ALA A 659 -1.70 10.80 -9.54
CA ALA A 659 -0.83 11.77 -8.85
C ALA A 659 0.61 11.77 -9.39
N ASN A 660 1.03 10.67 -10.00
CA ASN A 660 2.39 10.44 -10.45
C ASN A 660 2.44 9.68 -11.77
N SER A 661 3.61 9.70 -12.43
CA SER A 661 3.93 8.86 -13.58
C SER A 661 5.06 7.90 -13.24
N TRP A 662 5.03 6.70 -13.82
CA TRP A 662 6.10 5.71 -13.70
C TRP A 662 7.49 6.28 -14.08
N ALA A 663 7.56 7.28 -14.98
CA ALA A 663 8.80 7.87 -15.43
C ALA A 663 9.38 8.96 -14.51
N ASN A 664 8.56 9.50 -13.62
CA ASN A 664 8.91 10.69 -12.83
C ASN A 664 10.15 10.50 -11.96
N VAL A 665 10.41 9.30 -11.44
CA VAL A 665 11.61 9.01 -10.65
C VAL A 665 12.90 9.34 -11.38
N ASN A 666 12.90 9.25 -12.71
CA ASN A 666 14.05 9.56 -13.58
C ASN A 666 13.99 10.98 -14.19
N LEU A 667 13.00 11.77 -13.79
CA LEU A 667 12.77 13.14 -14.24
C LEU A 667 12.55 14.11 -13.06
N PRO A 668 13.40 14.07 -12.01
CA PRO A 668 13.16 14.86 -10.80
C PRO A 668 13.05 16.36 -11.04
N LEU A 669 13.69 16.90 -12.07
CA LEU A 669 13.65 18.32 -12.41
C LEU A 669 12.54 18.68 -13.41
N LYS A 670 12.05 17.71 -14.18
CA LYS A 670 11.04 17.90 -15.24
C LYS A 670 10.11 16.70 -15.30
N PRO A 671 9.25 16.50 -14.29
CA PRO A 671 8.37 15.34 -14.23
C PRO A 671 7.39 15.31 -15.41
N GLN A 672 7.02 14.11 -15.85
CA GLN A 672 5.99 13.89 -16.85
C GLN A 672 4.61 14.27 -16.29
N GLN A 673 4.39 13.97 -15.01
CA GLN A 673 3.23 14.39 -14.24
C GLN A 673 3.69 15.27 -13.08
N ASP A 674 3.35 16.55 -13.12
CA ASP A 674 3.70 17.51 -12.07
C ASP A 674 2.46 17.75 -11.19
N PHE A 675 2.44 17.16 -10.01
CA PHE A 675 1.34 17.27 -9.07
C PHE A 675 1.08 18.71 -8.61
N LEU A 676 2.12 19.58 -8.64
CA LEU A 676 1.93 21.00 -8.29
C LEU A 676 1.02 21.75 -9.28
N LYS A 677 0.86 21.24 -10.49
CA LYS A 677 0.00 21.85 -11.50
C LYS A 677 -1.48 21.45 -11.37
N PHE A 678 -1.80 20.56 -10.44
CA PHE A 678 -3.20 20.27 -10.11
C PHE A 678 -3.85 21.45 -9.35
N PHE A 679 -3.02 22.27 -8.67
CA PHE A 679 -3.50 23.42 -7.91
C PHE A 679 -3.50 24.67 -8.79
N ASP A 680 -4.46 24.77 -9.68
CA ASP A 680 -4.57 25.88 -10.63
C ASP A 680 -5.55 26.99 -10.16
N GLY A 681 -6.14 26.80 -8.97
CA GLY A 681 -7.01 27.76 -8.31
C GLY A 681 -8.48 27.53 -8.54
N ASP A 682 -8.87 26.36 -8.99
CA ASP A 682 -10.27 25.97 -9.13
C ASP A 682 -11.01 26.00 -7.78
N ASP A 683 -12.29 26.33 -7.85
CA ASP A 683 -13.23 26.25 -6.73
C ASP A 683 -13.51 24.79 -6.40
N VAL A 684 -13.55 24.46 -5.12
CA VAL A 684 -13.85 23.13 -4.58
C VAL A 684 -15.07 23.13 -3.65
N VAL A 685 -15.86 24.19 -3.68
CA VAL A 685 -17.10 24.29 -2.91
C VAL A 685 -18.27 23.78 -3.75
N ASP A 686 -18.97 22.78 -3.26
CA ASP A 686 -20.10 22.18 -3.95
C ASP A 686 -19.72 21.59 -5.33
N GLU A 687 -18.51 21.02 -5.39
CA GLU A 687 -17.90 20.48 -6.59
C GLU A 687 -17.58 18.99 -6.45
N ASP A 688 -17.20 18.36 -7.54
CA ASP A 688 -16.66 16.99 -7.55
C ASP A 688 -15.22 17.03 -7.05
N VAL A 689 -14.96 16.48 -5.86
CA VAL A 689 -13.70 16.66 -5.16
C VAL A 689 -12.93 15.38 -4.95
N VAL A 690 -11.61 15.47 -5.13
CA VAL A 690 -10.66 14.40 -4.87
C VAL A 690 -9.79 14.77 -3.67
N LEU A 691 -9.78 13.92 -2.67
CA LEU A 691 -8.83 13.96 -1.58
C LEU A 691 -7.63 13.06 -1.92
N TRP A 692 -6.46 13.64 -2.00
CA TRP A 692 -5.19 12.93 -2.03
C TRP A 692 -4.64 12.90 -0.61
N PHE A 693 -4.20 11.75 -0.14
CA PHE A 693 -3.69 11.61 1.22
C PHE A 693 -2.46 10.73 1.27
N ASN A 694 -1.59 11.02 2.22
CA ASN A 694 -0.35 10.30 2.43
C ASN A 694 -0.41 9.47 3.71
N LEU A 695 -0.16 8.18 3.57
CA LEU A 695 0.24 7.29 4.64
C LEU A 695 1.75 7.14 4.60
N GLY A 696 2.35 6.71 5.70
CA GLY A 696 3.78 6.44 5.71
C GLY A 696 4.38 6.49 7.10
N MET A 697 5.69 6.27 7.14
CA MET A 697 6.46 6.28 8.38
C MET A 697 7.87 6.81 8.14
N HIS A 698 8.37 7.60 9.10
CA HIS A 698 9.79 7.84 9.23
C HIS A 698 10.42 6.60 9.82
N HIS A 699 11.24 5.91 9.06
CA HIS A 699 11.91 4.72 9.55
C HIS A 699 13.21 5.10 10.26
N PHE A 700 13.13 5.30 11.58
CA PHE A 700 14.28 5.38 12.47
C PHE A 700 14.78 3.98 12.74
N THR A 701 15.70 3.53 11.90
CA THR A 701 16.21 2.16 11.89
C THR A 701 16.88 1.77 13.20
N ARG A 702 16.83 0.48 13.56
CA ARG A 702 17.38 -0.07 14.81
C ARG A 702 17.83 -1.52 14.64
N ALA A 703 18.51 -2.07 15.65
CA ALA A 703 18.98 -3.45 15.60
C ALA A 703 17.83 -4.48 15.48
N GLU A 704 16.66 -4.17 16.03
CA GLU A 704 15.46 -5.02 15.98
C GLU A 704 14.80 -5.07 14.59
N ASP A 705 15.24 -4.26 13.62
CA ASP A 705 14.87 -4.37 12.22
C ASP A 705 15.68 -5.46 11.49
N ILE A 706 16.49 -6.24 12.22
CA ILE A 706 17.24 -7.37 11.70
C ILE A 706 16.64 -8.66 12.26
N PRO A 707 16.37 -9.66 11.42
CA PRO A 707 16.64 -9.74 9.97
C PRO A 707 15.71 -8.89 9.12
N VAL A 708 14.48 -8.63 9.54
CA VAL A 708 13.47 -7.85 8.78
C VAL A 708 12.74 -6.88 9.69
N THR A 709 12.33 -5.75 9.14
CA THR A 709 11.43 -4.78 9.77
C THR A 709 10.12 -5.43 10.19
N LEU A 710 9.59 -5.05 11.35
CA LEU A 710 8.39 -5.66 11.93
C LEU A 710 7.12 -4.89 11.55
N TYR A 711 6.08 -5.59 11.11
CA TYR A 711 4.77 -5.01 10.82
C TYR A 711 4.10 -4.27 11.98
N THR A 712 4.48 -4.58 13.23
CA THR A 712 3.96 -3.91 14.42
C THR A 712 4.47 -2.49 14.59
N GLU A 713 5.63 -2.19 14.02
CA GLU A 713 6.30 -0.90 14.09
C GLU A 713 6.05 -0.07 12.82
N ALA A 714 6.31 -0.68 11.67
CA ALA A 714 6.16 -0.04 10.38
C ALA A 714 4.70 -0.15 9.89
N VAL A 715 3.83 0.71 10.43
CA VAL A 715 2.39 0.75 10.12
C VAL A 715 1.88 2.18 10.07
N SER A 716 1.05 2.46 9.08
CA SER A 716 0.34 3.74 8.93
C SER A 716 -1.10 3.49 8.53
N SER A 717 -2.04 4.32 8.99
CA SER A 717 -3.45 4.19 8.64
C SER A 717 -4.21 5.53 8.66
N ILE A 718 -5.35 5.55 7.97
CA ILE A 718 -6.34 6.62 7.97
C ILE A 718 -7.75 6.01 8.01
N VAL A 719 -8.70 6.71 8.61
CA VAL A 719 -10.09 6.26 8.68
C VAL A 719 -11.02 7.29 8.06
N PHE A 720 -11.90 6.85 7.17
CA PHE A 720 -13.06 7.62 6.71
C PHE A 720 -14.28 7.11 7.45
N ALA A 721 -14.89 7.95 8.27
CA ALA A 721 -16.00 7.55 9.13
C ALA A 721 -17.25 8.43 8.90
N PRO A 722 -18.46 7.88 9.02
CA PRO A 722 -19.69 8.66 8.90
C PRO A 722 -19.68 9.89 9.81
N GLN A 723 -20.03 11.05 9.26
CA GLN A 723 -20.24 12.29 9.96
C GLN A 723 -21.66 12.79 9.65
N ASN A 724 -22.57 12.64 10.64
CA ASN A 724 -23.97 12.96 10.42
C ASN A 724 -24.60 12.29 9.18
N PHE A 725 -23.90 11.28 8.62
CA PHE A 725 -24.35 10.54 7.45
C PHE A 725 -25.65 9.77 7.74
N ASN A 726 -25.78 9.26 8.96
CA ASN A 726 -26.95 8.59 9.48
C ASN A 726 -27.64 9.45 10.56
N ASP A 727 -28.90 9.12 10.90
CA ASP A 727 -29.64 9.81 11.96
C ASP A 727 -29.18 9.38 13.38
N ARG A 728 -28.49 8.26 13.47
CA ARG A 728 -27.97 7.65 14.72
C ARG A 728 -26.88 6.62 14.40
N ALA A 729 -26.25 6.08 15.43
CA ALA A 729 -25.30 4.99 15.28
C ALA A 729 -25.95 3.75 14.66
N GLU A 730 -25.21 3.10 13.75
CA GLU A 730 -25.65 1.96 12.94
C GLU A 730 -25.64 0.61 13.71
N ASP A 731 -25.35 0.65 15.00
CA ASP A 731 -25.32 -0.55 15.84
C ASP A 731 -26.71 -1.14 16.13
N GLY A 732 -27.78 -0.40 15.86
CA GLY A 732 -29.17 -0.80 16.15
C GLY A 732 -29.66 -2.01 15.35
N ASP A 733 -29.12 -2.27 14.16
CA ASP A 733 -29.51 -3.37 13.26
C ASP A 733 -28.57 -4.59 13.31
N ILE A 734 -27.52 -4.54 14.15
CA ILE A 734 -26.56 -5.64 14.30
C ILE A 734 -27.10 -6.67 15.30
N LEU A 735 -27.35 -7.90 14.83
CA LEU A 735 -27.85 -8.98 15.65
C LEU A 735 -26.78 -9.62 16.53
N ASN A 736 -25.52 -9.60 16.12
CA ASN A 736 -24.39 -10.11 16.91
C ASN A 736 -24.10 -9.19 18.09
N ARG A 737 -24.99 -9.25 19.09
CA ARG A 737 -24.91 -8.45 20.32
C ARG A 737 -25.36 -9.26 21.51
N ARG A 738 -25.10 -8.72 22.69
CA ARG A 738 -25.63 -9.24 23.93
C ARG A 738 -26.23 -8.11 24.75
N TRP A 739 -27.44 -8.33 25.19
CA TRP A 739 -28.13 -7.47 26.14
C TRP A 739 -28.33 -8.24 27.44
N ILE A 740 -27.90 -7.68 28.56
CA ILE A 740 -27.97 -8.29 29.88
C ILE A 740 -28.69 -7.31 30.78
N THR A 741 -29.81 -7.76 31.39
CA THR A 741 -30.57 -6.99 32.38
C THR A 741 -30.52 -7.65 33.73
N TYR A 742 -30.55 -6.84 34.77
CA TYR A 742 -30.74 -7.30 36.14
C TYR A 742 -32.20 -7.13 36.53
N ASN A 743 -32.86 -8.25 36.87
CA ASN A 743 -34.20 -8.25 37.39
C ASN A 743 -34.12 -8.14 38.92
N SER A 744 -34.48 -6.98 39.46
CA SER A 744 -34.42 -6.70 40.90
C SER A 744 -35.49 -7.44 41.74
N GLU A 745 -36.53 -7.98 41.10
CA GLU A 745 -37.60 -8.73 41.81
C GLU A 745 -37.17 -10.19 42.02
N THR A 746 -36.54 -10.80 41.01
CA THR A 746 -36.07 -12.20 41.07
C THR A 746 -34.61 -12.31 41.52
N ASN A 747 -33.87 -11.22 41.56
CA ASN A 747 -32.44 -11.17 41.83
C ASN A 747 -31.61 -12.01 40.79
N GLU A 748 -32.04 -12.02 39.54
CA GLU A 748 -31.45 -12.81 38.46
C GLU A 748 -31.01 -11.93 37.32
N LEU A 749 -30.08 -12.47 36.50
CA LEU A 749 -29.69 -11.89 35.23
C LEU A 749 -30.48 -12.52 34.09
N GLU A 750 -31.01 -11.66 33.23
CA GLU A 750 -31.68 -12.04 32.01
C GLU A 750 -30.76 -11.70 30.81
N TYR A 751 -30.70 -12.63 29.85
CA TYR A 751 -29.81 -12.52 28.68
C TYR A 751 -30.62 -12.57 27.40
N ASP A 752 -30.33 -11.65 26.47
CA ASP A 752 -30.86 -11.68 25.11
C ASP A 752 -29.68 -11.64 24.12
N ASP A 753 -29.61 -12.63 23.24
CA ASP A 753 -28.62 -12.76 22.16
C ASP A 753 -29.27 -12.57 20.77
N TYR A 754 -30.52 -12.15 20.73
CA TYR A 754 -31.29 -11.86 19.52
C TYR A 754 -31.35 -13.00 18.50
N GLY A 755 -31.21 -14.24 18.95
CA GLY A 755 -31.34 -15.45 18.15
C GLY A 755 -30.07 -15.82 17.37
N VAL A 756 -28.94 -15.17 17.64
CA VAL A 756 -27.64 -15.58 17.05
C VAL A 756 -27.06 -16.70 17.90
N GLU A 757 -27.12 -17.92 17.39
CA GLU A 757 -26.60 -19.10 18.08
C GLU A 757 -25.07 -19.15 17.99
N LEU A 758 -24.42 -19.61 19.06
CA LEU A 758 -22.97 -19.92 19.02
C LEU A 758 -22.73 -21.13 18.13
N ALA A 759 -21.71 -21.07 17.31
CA ALA A 759 -21.32 -22.18 16.47
C ALA A 759 -21.01 -23.44 17.26
N GLN A 760 -21.48 -24.59 16.75
CA GLN A 760 -21.48 -25.89 17.45
C GLN A 760 -20.87 -26.94 16.55
N CYS A 761 -19.61 -26.71 16.11
CA CYS A 761 -18.95 -27.47 15.07
C CYS A 761 -17.48 -27.69 15.38
N ARG A 762 -16.87 -28.64 14.69
CA ARG A 762 -15.43 -28.91 14.74
C ARG A 762 -14.74 -28.28 13.54
N VAL A 763 -13.64 -27.57 13.77
CA VAL A 763 -12.75 -27.07 12.73
C VAL A 763 -11.56 -28.01 12.60
N GLU A 764 -11.26 -28.47 11.38
CA GLU A 764 -10.05 -29.18 11.03
C GLU A 764 -9.21 -28.27 10.15
N LEU A 765 -8.08 -27.80 10.67
CA LEU A 765 -7.11 -26.98 9.92
C LEU A 765 -6.19 -27.91 9.15
N THR A 766 -5.94 -27.61 7.88
CA THR A 766 -4.98 -28.31 7.04
C THR A 766 -3.82 -27.38 6.69
N GLU A 767 -2.62 -27.94 6.50
CA GLU A 767 -1.48 -27.16 6.05
C GLU A 767 -1.79 -26.53 4.67
N PRO A 768 -1.60 -25.22 4.53
CA PRO A 768 -1.79 -24.55 3.26
C PRO A 768 -0.74 -25.01 2.23
N VAL A 769 -1.17 -25.29 1.00
CA VAL A 769 -0.27 -25.59 -0.09
C VAL A 769 0.04 -24.30 -0.84
N LEU A 770 1.29 -23.83 -0.75
CA LEU A 770 1.75 -22.67 -1.49
C LEU A 770 1.72 -22.95 -2.99
N LYS A 771 0.92 -22.19 -3.73
CA LYS A 771 0.88 -22.25 -5.19
C LYS A 771 1.98 -21.38 -5.75
N ILE A 772 3.09 -22.01 -6.17
CA ILE A 772 4.17 -21.31 -6.84
C ILE A 772 3.76 -21.09 -8.29
N ASN A 773 3.70 -19.84 -8.73
CA ASN A 773 3.50 -19.52 -10.14
C ASN A 773 4.68 -20.05 -10.94
N ARG A 774 4.45 -21.12 -11.69
CA ARG A 774 5.33 -21.50 -12.77
C ARG A 774 4.66 -21.03 -14.06
N ASN A 775 5.35 -20.17 -14.79
CA ASN A 775 4.99 -19.91 -16.18
C ASN A 775 5.07 -21.27 -16.90
N GLU A 776 3.94 -21.92 -17.13
CA GLU A 776 3.82 -23.04 -18.04
C GLU A 776 3.62 -22.52 -19.46
#